data_0372c07069741e70a038dd859c3942a0
#
_entry.id   0372c07069741e70a038dd859c3942a0
#
_cell.length_a   1.000
_cell.length_b   1.000
_cell.length_c   1.000
_cell.angle_alpha   90.00
_cell.angle_beta   90.00
_cell.angle_gamma   90.00
#
_symmetry.space_group_name_H-M   'P 1'
#
loop_
_entity.id
_entity.type
_entity.pdbx_description
1 polymer ?
#
loop_
_entity_poly.entity_id
_entity_poly.type
_entity_poly.pdbx_seq_one_letter_code
_entity_poly.pdbx_strand_id
1 'polypeptide(L)'
;MHMTKIPLKKSPLSLMILSVVSGHLYAETVAESGNVQKLNTIVISAEQNANPQQQYQAELASTSGGTSFISAQQLEHQHVANNADVFRLQPGIYAQSPGNEGAKISIRGSGINRTSGAHASGTFVLIDDIPFTGPGGTAYELLEPWWIDHVGVYRGANGFQQGALALGGAINYKSKTGAQQNGSELKYEAGSHGYQKYQLSTGRKLDQLDYYLVVTANQFDGIQDHAEGDGKGLAFNLGYQISPDIDTRFYARYRESKHLTPGRLTQEQLKNNPETANSFNLAVDAKRIQPGSTWLANATTWNLQDDAKLTGSLAYHHYPLDLRESSYRTNVDYDDISARIQYEKPYQLLGLEHQGRIALRSITHRPNSGVTETIRRATTIDGTLYPADTVTRRYTYRGSDNVLKFDQKTALNDQLSLDLGIAAVYAHRESEVTYPVASPKVNQYEWDFAPRLGITYQPNESLQWFANLSRSIEPAHPWAMAWSSPYYFDEGVASGRVRAPIHLKTQTANILELGGRGQAGFGDWALSYYYSKVKNELLTSELVKTYGDGSNRPSEPIAVEANASPTIHQGVELSLDTPLGEFKHGELRLQQAYTLSDFHYKNDPLFGKNQLPGIPKHLYQAQLSYALNNGLYIGLNTEYASKMAHDYANSRFSDGYQIWGIDLGYVPENQSWKTWINFKNITDEKYAALVIPGYNDQGADLARSSPGEGFSTYAGVSFKF
;
A
#
# COMPACT_ATOMS: atom_id res chain seq x y z
N MET A 1 -36.24 -9.52 -41.68
CA MET A 1 -36.01 -10.55 -40.67
C MET A 1 -34.79 -10.12 -39.88
N HIS A 2 -35.01 -9.28 -38.85
CA HIS A 2 -33.95 -8.72 -37.99
C HIS A 2 -33.73 -9.68 -36.82
N MET A 3 -32.56 -10.28 -36.74
CA MET A 3 -32.09 -10.98 -35.52
C MET A 3 -31.52 -9.99 -34.56
N THR A 4 -32.24 -9.73 -33.48
CA THR A 4 -31.78 -8.99 -32.32
C THR A 4 -30.75 -9.83 -31.55
N LYS A 5 -29.49 -9.35 -31.48
CA LYS A 5 -28.47 -9.92 -30.63
C LYS A 5 -28.78 -9.54 -29.17
N ILE A 6 -29.04 -10.54 -28.34
CA ILE A 6 -29.13 -10.38 -26.88
C ILE A 6 -27.69 -10.35 -26.35
N PRO A 7 -27.26 -9.31 -25.62
CA PRO A 7 -25.93 -9.31 -25.00
C PRO A 7 -25.97 -10.20 -23.76
N LEU A 8 -25.29 -11.33 -23.81
CA LEU A 8 -24.98 -12.13 -22.63
C LEU A 8 -24.00 -11.34 -21.74
N LYS A 9 -24.50 -10.75 -20.66
CA LYS A 9 -23.68 -10.27 -19.57
C LYS A 9 -22.95 -11.47 -18.93
N LYS A 10 -21.71 -11.68 -19.28
CA LYS A 10 -20.84 -12.68 -18.63
C LYS A 10 -20.58 -12.24 -17.19
N SER A 11 -21.14 -12.96 -16.23
CA SER A 11 -20.85 -12.78 -14.81
C SER A 11 -19.48 -13.40 -14.49
N PRO A 12 -18.60 -12.74 -13.73
CA PRO A 12 -17.31 -13.33 -13.31
C PRO A 12 -17.48 -14.61 -12.49
N LEU A 13 -18.65 -14.80 -11.87
CA LEU A 13 -19.00 -16.05 -11.17
C LEU A 13 -19.00 -17.28 -12.12
N SER A 14 -19.35 -17.09 -13.38
CA SER A 14 -19.40 -18.19 -14.36
C SER A 14 -18.01 -18.71 -14.75
N LEU A 15 -16.99 -17.85 -14.75
CA LEU A 15 -15.62 -18.27 -15.02
C LEU A 15 -14.98 -19.01 -13.83
N MET A 16 -15.36 -18.61 -12.61
CA MET A 16 -14.89 -19.24 -11.38
C MET A 16 -15.43 -20.66 -11.20
N ILE A 17 -16.68 -20.91 -11.61
CA ILE A 17 -17.34 -22.23 -11.54
C ILE A 17 -16.75 -23.19 -12.58
N LEU A 18 -16.36 -22.72 -13.77
CA LEU A 18 -15.76 -23.58 -14.80
C LEU A 18 -14.35 -24.08 -14.41
N SER A 19 -13.56 -23.28 -13.67
CA SER A 19 -12.22 -23.70 -13.22
C SER A 19 -12.26 -24.77 -12.13
N VAL A 20 -13.31 -24.82 -11.31
CA VAL A 20 -13.47 -25.82 -10.25
C VAL A 20 -13.97 -27.16 -10.77
N VAL A 21 -14.80 -27.15 -11.83
CA VAL A 21 -15.41 -28.39 -12.38
C VAL A 21 -14.45 -29.15 -13.31
N SER A 22 -13.50 -28.50 -13.95
CA SER A 22 -12.53 -29.15 -14.85
C SER A 22 -11.43 -29.93 -14.12
N GLY A 23 -11.19 -29.69 -12.83
CA GLY A 23 -10.15 -30.37 -12.02
C GLY A 23 -10.48 -31.81 -11.59
N HIS A 24 -11.67 -32.34 -11.90
CA HIS A 24 -12.10 -33.65 -11.37
C HIS A 24 -11.89 -34.84 -12.32
N LEU A 25 -11.25 -34.69 -13.49
CA LEU A 25 -11.19 -35.75 -14.51
C LEU A 25 -9.79 -36.36 -14.74
N TYR A 26 -8.76 -35.98 -14.03
CA TYR A 26 -7.44 -36.63 -14.17
C TYR A 26 -6.72 -36.75 -12.81
N ALA A 27 -7.11 -37.77 -12.04
CA ALA A 27 -6.34 -38.27 -10.91
C ALA A 27 -5.97 -39.71 -11.18
N GLU A 28 -4.92 -39.95 -11.96
CA GLU A 28 -4.16 -41.18 -11.93
C GLU A 28 -2.67 -40.90 -12.09
N THR A 29 -1.97 -41.23 -11.00
CA THR A 29 -0.54 -41.53 -10.87
C THR A 29 0.48 -40.62 -11.54
N VAL A 30 1.06 -39.69 -10.77
CA VAL A 30 2.42 -39.21 -11.03
C VAL A 30 3.32 -39.49 -9.82
N ALA A 31 4.37 -40.22 -10.09
CA ALA A 31 5.43 -40.54 -9.13
C ALA A 31 6.27 -39.32 -8.80
N GLU A 32 6.79 -39.32 -7.59
CA GLU A 32 7.69 -38.35 -7.00
C GLU A 32 8.84 -37.91 -7.92
N SER A 33 8.88 -36.63 -8.27
CA SER A 33 10.15 -35.87 -8.39
C SER A 33 9.82 -34.37 -8.64
N GLY A 34 10.01 -33.57 -7.64
CA GLY A 34 9.92 -32.11 -7.75
C GLY A 34 9.82 -31.51 -6.35
N ASN A 35 10.71 -30.60 -5.99
CA ASN A 35 10.73 -29.91 -4.72
C ASN A 35 9.37 -29.25 -4.41
N VAL A 36 8.49 -30.00 -3.80
CA VAL A 36 7.25 -29.50 -3.21
C VAL A 36 7.67 -28.67 -2.00
N GLN A 37 7.44 -27.37 -2.02
CA GLN A 37 7.54 -26.53 -0.83
C GLN A 37 6.47 -27.01 0.16
N LYS A 38 6.87 -27.86 1.08
CA LYS A 38 6.02 -28.27 2.21
C LYS A 38 5.71 -27.05 3.05
N LEU A 39 4.45 -26.78 3.31
CA LEU A 39 4.04 -25.92 4.42
C LEU A 39 4.58 -26.59 5.68
N ASN A 40 5.70 -26.06 6.18
CA ASN A 40 6.32 -26.66 7.36
C ASN A 40 5.36 -26.57 8.53
N THR A 41 5.15 -27.70 9.19
CA THR A 41 4.64 -27.77 10.55
C THR A 41 5.27 -26.65 11.38
N ILE A 42 4.55 -26.07 12.33
CA ILE A 42 5.12 -25.11 13.27
C ILE A 42 6.15 -25.85 14.13
N VAL A 43 7.25 -26.18 13.54
CA VAL A 43 8.45 -26.56 14.25
C VAL A 43 9.14 -25.26 14.56
N ILE A 44 9.24 -24.93 15.85
CA ILE A 44 9.97 -23.78 16.39
C ILE A 44 11.48 -23.89 16.10
N SER A 45 11.93 -24.96 15.47
CA SER A 45 13.26 -25.12 14.88
C SER A 45 13.18 -24.83 13.38
N ALA A 46 13.36 -23.57 12.98
CA ALA A 46 13.73 -23.29 11.59
C ALA A 46 15.01 -24.07 11.30
N GLU A 47 14.96 -24.95 10.30
CA GLU A 47 16.20 -25.57 9.79
C GLU A 47 17.16 -24.41 9.45
N GLN A 48 18.35 -24.43 10.05
CA GLN A 48 19.37 -23.36 9.90
C GLN A 48 19.81 -23.14 8.44
N ASN A 49 19.29 -23.91 7.50
CA ASN A 49 19.63 -23.89 6.07
C ASN A 49 18.49 -23.38 5.16
N ALA A 50 17.34 -22.92 5.71
CA ALA A 50 16.26 -22.41 4.87
C ALA A 50 16.61 -21.03 4.28
N ASN A 51 16.24 -20.80 3.01
CA ASN A 51 16.37 -19.49 2.36
C ASN A 51 15.58 -18.42 3.16
N PRO A 52 16.12 -17.21 3.40
CA PRO A 52 15.45 -16.12 4.14
C PRO A 52 14.04 -15.83 3.67
N GLN A 53 13.75 -15.94 2.37
CA GLN A 53 12.39 -15.76 1.83
C GLN A 53 11.44 -16.87 2.30
N GLN A 54 11.89 -18.11 2.35
CA GLN A 54 11.10 -19.25 2.84
C GLN A 54 10.80 -19.12 4.33
N GLN A 55 11.79 -18.69 5.12
CA GLN A 55 11.60 -18.42 6.56
C GLN A 55 10.56 -17.34 6.77
N TYR A 56 10.64 -16.24 6.02
CA TYR A 56 9.68 -15.15 6.10
C TYR A 56 8.27 -15.55 5.64
N GLN A 57 8.17 -16.39 4.61
CA GLN A 57 6.89 -16.94 4.15
C GLN A 57 6.27 -17.84 5.22
N ALA A 58 7.07 -18.67 5.90
CA ALA A 58 6.62 -19.50 7.02
C ALA A 58 6.16 -18.65 8.21
N GLU A 59 6.85 -17.54 8.52
CA GLU A 59 6.43 -16.59 9.54
C GLU A 59 5.06 -15.99 9.21
N LEU A 60 4.84 -15.52 7.98
CA LEU A 60 3.55 -15.03 7.51
C LEU A 60 2.46 -16.10 7.62
N ALA A 61 2.75 -17.34 7.23
CA ALA A 61 1.83 -18.46 7.30
C ALA A 61 1.51 -18.87 8.76
N SER A 62 2.39 -18.58 9.71
CA SER A 62 2.14 -18.85 11.13
C SER A 62 1.13 -17.90 11.79
N THR A 63 0.75 -16.82 11.12
CA THR A 63 -0.21 -15.82 11.62
C THR A 63 -1.64 -16.38 11.54
N SER A 64 -2.40 -16.31 12.65
CA SER A 64 -3.83 -16.67 12.71
C SER A 64 -4.69 -15.60 12.04
N GLY A 65 -4.58 -15.47 10.71
CA GLY A 65 -5.29 -14.45 9.93
C GLY A 65 -4.77 -14.29 8.51
N GLY A 66 -5.40 -13.41 7.73
CA GLY A 66 -5.05 -13.16 6.33
C GLY A 66 -3.70 -12.47 6.19
N THR A 67 -2.78 -13.13 5.50
CA THR A 67 -1.45 -12.64 5.11
C THR A 67 -1.20 -12.89 3.63
N SER A 68 -0.21 -12.22 3.05
CA SER A 68 0.28 -12.47 1.69
C SER A 68 1.78 -12.35 1.64
N PHE A 69 2.41 -13.16 0.79
CA PHE A 69 3.81 -13.07 0.41
C PHE A 69 3.91 -12.77 -1.09
N ILE A 70 4.64 -11.74 -1.45
CA ILE A 70 4.90 -11.33 -2.84
C ILE A 70 6.40 -11.52 -3.08
N SER A 71 6.75 -12.44 -3.95
CA SER A 71 8.15 -12.80 -4.22
C SER A 71 8.82 -11.86 -5.20
N ALA A 72 10.17 -11.83 -5.19
CA ALA A 72 10.95 -11.15 -6.21
C ALA A 72 10.60 -11.62 -7.63
N GLN A 73 10.37 -12.93 -7.81
CA GLN A 73 10.02 -13.51 -9.11
C GLN A 73 8.72 -12.95 -9.67
N GLN A 74 7.68 -12.78 -8.82
CA GLN A 74 6.42 -12.15 -9.24
C GLN A 74 6.63 -10.72 -9.72
N LEU A 75 7.50 -9.95 -9.03
CA LEU A 75 7.82 -8.57 -9.39
C LEU A 75 8.68 -8.47 -10.66
N GLU A 76 9.49 -9.47 -10.95
CA GLU A 76 10.41 -9.46 -12.10
C GLU A 76 9.78 -9.87 -13.43
N HIS A 77 8.65 -10.60 -13.41
CA HIS A 77 7.97 -11.09 -14.62
C HIS A 77 6.89 -10.14 -15.13
N GLN A 78 6.71 -8.99 -14.51
CA GLN A 78 5.70 -7.99 -14.89
C GLN A 78 6.31 -6.58 -14.96
N HIS A 79 5.65 -5.69 -15.69
CA HIS A 79 5.93 -4.26 -15.61
C HIS A 79 5.52 -3.74 -14.23
N VAL A 80 6.46 -3.15 -13.50
CA VAL A 80 6.24 -2.57 -12.18
C VAL A 80 6.80 -1.15 -12.18
N ALA A 81 5.95 -0.18 -12.51
CA ALA A 81 6.33 1.23 -12.54
C ALA A 81 6.30 1.87 -11.16
N ASN A 82 5.28 1.53 -10.37
CA ASN A 82 5.01 2.15 -9.07
C ASN A 82 4.51 1.11 -8.03
N ASN A 83 4.26 1.56 -6.80
CA ASN A 83 3.85 0.68 -5.72
C ASN A 83 2.47 0.03 -5.89
N ALA A 84 1.59 0.56 -6.73
CA ALA A 84 0.30 -0.09 -6.99
C ALA A 84 0.49 -1.41 -7.77
N ASP A 85 1.42 -1.43 -8.73
CA ASP A 85 1.71 -2.63 -9.53
C ASP A 85 2.25 -3.80 -8.68
N VAL A 86 2.90 -3.52 -7.54
CA VAL A 86 3.42 -4.54 -6.61
C VAL A 86 2.33 -5.46 -6.08
N PHE A 87 1.10 -4.95 -5.93
CA PHE A 87 0.00 -5.67 -5.28
C PHE A 87 -0.96 -6.38 -6.25
N ARG A 88 -0.59 -6.52 -7.52
CA ARG A 88 -1.38 -7.32 -8.47
C ARG A 88 -1.55 -8.75 -7.97
N LEU A 89 -2.73 -9.34 -8.13
CA LEU A 89 -3.11 -10.68 -7.65
C LEU A 89 -3.09 -10.84 -6.12
N GLN A 90 -3.22 -9.73 -5.37
CA GLN A 90 -3.30 -9.79 -3.91
C GLN A 90 -4.74 -9.54 -3.44
N PRO A 91 -5.47 -10.57 -2.92
CA PRO A 91 -6.83 -10.38 -2.45
C PRO A 91 -6.88 -9.48 -1.22
N GLY A 92 -7.95 -8.69 -1.08
CA GLY A 92 -8.12 -7.74 0.02
C GLY A 92 -7.34 -6.44 -0.12
N ILE A 93 -6.59 -6.27 -1.21
CA ILE A 93 -5.83 -5.05 -1.51
C ILE A 93 -6.39 -4.40 -2.76
N TYR A 94 -6.74 -3.13 -2.66
CA TYR A 94 -7.08 -2.27 -3.78
C TYR A 94 -6.01 -1.21 -3.92
N ALA A 95 -5.11 -1.39 -4.88
CA ALA A 95 -3.98 -0.51 -5.11
C ALA A 95 -4.15 0.20 -6.44
N GLN A 96 -3.97 1.52 -6.44
CA GLN A 96 -4.22 2.38 -7.58
C GLN A 96 -3.13 3.41 -7.75
N SER A 97 -2.85 3.75 -9.01
CA SER A 97 -1.99 4.87 -9.38
C SER A 97 -2.79 5.84 -10.25
N PRO A 98 -2.69 7.15 -10.01
CA PRO A 98 -3.26 8.15 -10.91
C PRO A 98 -2.42 8.36 -12.19
N GLY A 99 -1.57 7.41 -12.57
CA GLY A 99 -0.70 7.49 -13.75
C GLY A 99 0.63 8.23 -13.53
N ASN A 100 0.95 8.57 -12.30
CA ASN A 100 2.22 9.18 -11.89
C ASN A 100 2.92 8.31 -10.82
N GLU A 101 4.00 8.79 -10.20
CA GLU A 101 4.72 8.06 -9.14
C GLU A 101 3.89 7.80 -7.87
N GLY A 102 2.80 8.52 -7.67
CA GLY A 102 1.91 8.32 -6.54
C GLY A 102 1.17 6.98 -6.62
N ALA A 103 1.03 6.32 -5.48
CA ALA A 103 0.20 5.13 -5.34
C ALA A 103 -0.76 5.29 -4.17
N LYS A 104 -1.98 4.79 -4.34
CA LYS A 104 -2.97 4.70 -3.29
C LYS A 104 -3.21 3.22 -3.01
N ILE A 105 -2.85 2.79 -1.81
CA ILE A 105 -2.94 1.41 -1.39
C ILE A 105 -3.94 1.32 -0.25
N SER A 106 -4.99 0.55 -0.46
CA SER A 106 -6.02 0.29 0.53
C SER A 106 -6.10 -1.19 0.82
N ILE A 107 -5.96 -1.56 2.07
CA ILE A 107 -6.20 -2.91 2.56
C ILE A 107 -7.54 -2.91 3.27
N ARG A 108 -8.51 -3.75 2.80
CA ARG A 108 -9.86 -3.86 3.37
C ARG A 108 -10.59 -2.51 3.50
N GLY A 109 -10.39 -1.60 2.53
CA GLY A 109 -11.04 -0.29 2.47
C GLY A 109 -10.41 0.78 3.35
N SER A 110 -9.40 0.47 4.14
CA SER A 110 -8.73 1.47 4.99
C SER A 110 -7.92 2.45 4.15
N GLY A 111 -8.00 3.73 4.49
CA GLY A 111 -7.25 4.80 3.82
C GLY A 111 -7.69 5.14 2.40
N ILE A 112 -8.70 4.46 1.84
CA ILE A 112 -9.14 4.67 0.45
C ILE A 112 -9.62 6.11 0.20
N ASN A 113 -10.23 6.71 1.18
CA ASN A 113 -10.83 8.04 1.09
C ASN A 113 -9.89 9.16 1.53
N ARG A 114 -8.58 8.89 1.60
CA ARG A 114 -7.57 9.89 1.89
C ARG A 114 -6.81 10.28 0.64
N THR A 115 -6.26 11.48 0.63
CA THR A 115 -5.43 11.97 -0.48
C THR A 115 -4.20 11.08 -0.66
N SER A 116 -3.76 10.86 -1.90
CA SER A 116 -2.53 10.13 -2.21
C SER A 116 -1.29 10.91 -1.75
N GLY A 117 -0.19 10.20 -1.53
CA GLY A 117 1.10 10.76 -1.18
C GLY A 117 1.46 10.62 0.29
N ALA A 118 2.33 11.48 0.79
CA ALA A 118 2.92 11.40 2.14
C ALA A 118 1.93 11.35 3.30
N HIS A 119 0.73 11.79 3.06
CA HIS A 119 -0.33 11.82 4.07
C HIS A 119 -1.27 10.63 3.98
N ALA A 120 -1.06 9.75 3.00
CA ALA A 120 -1.82 8.53 2.91
C ALA A 120 -1.63 7.70 4.18
N SER A 121 -2.72 7.29 4.78
CA SER A 121 -2.77 6.45 5.97
C SER A 121 -3.67 5.25 5.69
N GLY A 122 -3.97 4.47 6.69
CA GLY A 122 -4.75 3.24 6.56
C GLY A 122 -3.90 1.99 6.44
N THR A 123 -2.59 2.12 6.13
CA THR A 123 -1.62 1.03 6.13
C THR A 123 -0.36 1.44 6.91
N PHE A 124 0.17 0.51 7.68
CA PHE A 124 1.44 0.69 8.38
C PHE A 124 2.56 0.06 7.58
N VAL A 125 3.52 0.86 7.14
CA VAL A 125 4.63 0.41 6.31
C VAL A 125 5.88 0.22 7.15
N LEU A 126 6.57 -0.90 6.89
CA LEU A 126 7.91 -1.19 7.39
C LEU A 126 8.86 -1.39 6.20
N ILE A 127 10.11 -1.07 6.41
CA ILE A 127 11.22 -1.41 5.53
C ILE A 127 12.18 -2.28 6.36
N ASP A 128 12.36 -3.54 5.96
CA ASP A 128 13.24 -4.49 6.66
C ASP A 128 12.92 -4.61 8.17
N ASP A 129 11.62 -4.75 8.51
CA ASP A 129 11.07 -4.78 9.88
C ASP A 129 11.20 -3.48 10.67
N ILE A 130 11.80 -2.44 10.09
CA ILE A 130 11.98 -1.13 10.72
C ILE A 130 10.77 -0.27 10.41
N PRO A 131 10.11 0.33 11.41
CA PRO A 131 8.96 1.19 11.20
C PRO A 131 9.29 2.39 10.29
N PHE A 132 8.51 2.55 9.23
CA PHE A 132 8.64 3.65 8.28
C PHE A 132 7.46 4.63 8.34
N THR A 133 6.22 4.14 8.50
CA THR A 133 5.05 4.99 8.73
C THR A 133 5.08 5.57 10.13
N GLY A 134 5.05 6.89 10.23
CA GLY A 134 4.96 7.63 11.48
C GLY A 134 3.67 8.44 11.60
N PRO A 135 3.52 9.30 12.64
CA PRO A 135 2.40 10.22 12.78
C PRO A 135 2.24 11.16 11.60
N GLY A 136 3.30 11.40 10.82
CA GLY A 136 3.30 12.17 9.58
C GLY A 136 2.79 11.43 8.34
N GLY A 137 2.49 10.12 8.44
CA GLY A 137 2.07 9.28 7.33
C GLY A 137 3.23 8.51 6.68
N THR A 138 3.07 8.14 5.42
CA THR A 138 4.03 7.32 4.67
C THR A 138 4.52 8.05 3.43
N ALA A 139 5.82 8.17 3.28
CA ALA A 139 6.47 8.72 2.09
C ALA A 139 6.65 7.60 1.05
N TYR A 140 5.62 7.32 0.25
CA TYR A 140 5.65 6.25 -0.75
C TYR A 140 6.75 6.44 -1.81
N GLU A 141 7.25 7.64 -2.01
CA GLU A 141 8.32 7.96 -2.95
C GLU A 141 9.62 7.21 -2.65
N LEU A 142 9.88 6.88 -1.37
CA LEU A 142 11.05 6.08 -0.96
C LEU A 142 10.87 4.56 -1.15
N LEU A 143 9.67 4.11 -1.52
CA LEU A 143 9.36 2.71 -1.75
C LEU A 143 9.48 2.40 -3.25
N GLU A 144 10.69 2.54 -3.81
CA GLU A 144 10.97 2.23 -5.21
C GLU A 144 10.86 0.71 -5.45
N PRO A 145 9.94 0.23 -6.33
CA PRO A 145 9.69 -1.20 -6.50
C PRO A 145 10.92 -2.02 -6.93
N TRP A 146 11.84 -1.42 -7.70
CA TRP A 146 13.04 -2.13 -8.17
C TRP A 146 14.09 -2.34 -7.08
N TRP A 147 13.94 -1.71 -5.90
CA TRP A 147 14.80 -1.91 -4.72
C TRP A 147 14.34 -3.07 -3.84
N ILE A 148 13.17 -3.66 -4.14
CA ILE A 148 12.48 -4.63 -3.31
C ILE A 148 12.91 -6.05 -3.71
N ASP A 149 13.16 -6.90 -2.72
CA ASP A 149 13.34 -8.34 -2.89
C ASP A 149 12.00 -9.07 -2.78
N HIS A 150 11.28 -8.86 -1.67
CA HIS A 150 9.95 -9.42 -1.45
C HIS A 150 9.11 -8.53 -0.54
N VAL A 151 7.82 -8.80 -0.46
CA VAL A 151 6.90 -8.03 0.38
C VAL A 151 6.02 -8.97 1.19
N GLY A 152 5.88 -8.67 2.48
CA GLY A 152 4.90 -9.31 3.36
C GLY A 152 3.74 -8.37 3.64
N VAL A 153 2.51 -8.90 3.56
CA VAL A 153 1.29 -8.15 3.89
C VAL A 153 0.55 -8.83 5.03
N TYR A 154 0.20 -8.06 6.05
CA TYR A 154 -0.62 -8.46 7.18
C TYR A 154 -1.93 -7.67 7.14
N ARG A 155 -3.05 -8.31 6.79
CA ARG A 155 -4.32 -7.59 6.56
C ARG A 155 -5.06 -7.33 7.87
N GLY A 156 -5.59 -6.12 8.02
CA GLY A 156 -6.34 -5.70 9.20
C GLY A 156 -5.52 -5.82 10.49
N ALA A 157 -6.14 -6.25 11.57
CA ALA A 157 -5.46 -6.41 12.86
C ALA A 157 -4.36 -7.48 12.88
N ASN A 158 -4.12 -8.21 11.77
CA ASN A 158 -2.99 -9.13 11.68
C ASN A 158 -1.63 -8.40 11.66
N GLY A 159 -1.63 -7.10 11.32
CA GLY A 159 -0.48 -6.21 11.52
C GLY A 159 -0.06 -6.01 12.98
N PHE A 160 -0.82 -6.53 13.95
CA PHE A 160 -0.52 -6.45 15.37
C PHE A 160 0.92 -6.88 15.70
N GLN A 161 1.39 -7.98 15.12
CA GLN A 161 2.74 -8.50 15.34
C GLN A 161 3.83 -7.50 14.92
N GLN A 162 3.52 -6.63 13.96
CA GLN A 162 4.40 -5.56 13.50
C GLN A 162 4.22 -4.26 14.30
N GLY A 163 3.30 -4.24 15.29
CA GLY A 163 2.96 -3.04 16.06
C GLY A 163 2.24 -2.00 15.21
N ALA A 164 1.48 -2.44 14.22
CA ALA A 164 0.78 -1.55 13.30
C ALA A 164 -0.25 -0.66 14.01
N LEU A 165 -0.23 0.62 13.69
CA LEU A 165 -1.26 1.60 14.02
C LEU A 165 -1.97 2.03 12.73
N ALA A 166 -2.73 1.11 12.14
CA ALA A 166 -3.51 1.32 10.94
C ALA A 166 -4.65 0.30 10.87
N LEU A 167 -5.81 0.71 10.38
CA LEU A 167 -6.97 -0.18 10.27
C LEU A 167 -6.76 -1.26 9.20
N GLY A 168 -6.07 -0.94 8.11
CA GLY A 168 -5.79 -1.86 7.01
C GLY A 168 -4.76 -2.93 7.34
N GLY A 169 -3.87 -2.68 8.32
CA GLY A 169 -2.81 -3.60 8.70
C GLY A 169 -1.42 -3.12 8.35
N ALA A 170 -0.50 -4.04 8.03
CA ALA A 170 0.89 -3.71 7.77
C ALA A 170 1.39 -4.25 6.42
N ILE A 171 2.30 -3.51 5.81
CA ILE A 171 3.09 -3.91 4.64
C ILE A 171 4.56 -3.81 5.03
N ASN A 172 5.31 -4.90 4.83
CA ASN A 172 6.74 -4.95 5.12
C ASN A 172 7.52 -5.19 3.82
N TYR A 173 8.22 -4.18 3.37
CA TYR A 173 9.09 -4.24 2.19
C TYR A 173 10.48 -4.73 2.59
N LYS A 174 10.95 -5.79 1.98
CA LYS A 174 12.29 -6.34 2.21
C LYS A 174 13.24 -5.93 1.10
N SER A 175 14.37 -5.37 1.48
CA SER A 175 15.43 -4.95 0.56
C SER A 175 16.25 -6.13 0.05
N LYS A 176 16.76 -6.04 -1.18
CA LYS A 176 17.82 -6.94 -1.64
C LYS A 176 19.07 -6.74 -0.80
N THR A 177 19.82 -7.82 -0.57
CA THR A 177 21.11 -7.81 0.16
C THR A 177 22.22 -8.36 -0.71
N GLY A 178 23.46 -8.17 -0.30
CA GLY A 178 24.62 -8.75 -1.00
C GLY A 178 24.66 -10.26 -1.01
N ALA A 179 23.94 -10.91 -0.07
CA ALA A 179 23.79 -12.37 -0.05
C ALA A 179 22.83 -12.87 -1.15
N GLN A 180 21.79 -12.07 -1.48
CA GLN A 180 20.81 -12.43 -2.50
C GLN A 180 21.25 -12.03 -3.91
N GLN A 181 22.00 -10.93 -4.05
CA GLN A 181 22.57 -10.50 -5.32
C GLN A 181 24.10 -10.42 -5.20
N ASN A 182 24.79 -11.46 -5.68
CA ASN A 182 26.25 -11.48 -5.75
C ASN A 182 26.67 -11.14 -7.18
N GLY A 183 27.17 -9.93 -7.41
CA GLY A 183 27.54 -9.39 -8.71
C GLY A 183 26.84 -8.07 -9.00
N SER A 184 26.93 -7.61 -10.23
CA SER A 184 26.33 -6.37 -10.70
C SER A 184 25.18 -6.65 -11.67
N GLU A 185 24.19 -5.76 -11.71
CA GLU A 185 23.06 -5.84 -12.65
C GLU A 185 22.79 -4.47 -13.25
N LEU A 186 22.67 -4.43 -14.58
CA LEU A 186 22.15 -3.30 -15.33
C LEU A 186 20.75 -3.66 -15.83
N LYS A 187 19.76 -2.85 -15.53
CA LYS A 187 18.36 -3.02 -15.96
C LYS A 187 17.86 -1.77 -16.64
N TYR A 188 17.18 -1.94 -17.77
CA TYR A 188 16.54 -0.87 -18.53
C TYR A 188 15.15 -1.30 -18.98
N GLU A 189 14.18 -0.40 -18.86
CA GLU A 189 12.83 -0.58 -19.37
C GLU A 189 12.36 0.70 -20.04
N ALA A 190 11.68 0.57 -21.18
CA ALA A 190 11.06 1.69 -21.89
C ALA A 190 9.67 1.27 -22.41
N GLY A 191 8.80 2.23 -22.67
CA GLY A 191 7.47 1.93 -23.18
C GLY A 191 6.63 3.13 -23.52
N SER A 192 5.33 2.92 -23.58
CA SER A 192 4.33 3.91 -23.87
C SER A 192 4.43 5.12 -22.95
N HIS A 193 3.84 6.25 -23.34
CA HIS A 193 3.81 7.49 -22.56
C HIS A 193 5.19 8.02 -22.15
N GLY A 194 6.19 7.89 -23.04
CA GLY A 194 7.55 8.38 -22.80
C GLY A 194 8.28 7.69 -21.66
N TYR A 195 7.74 6.56 -21.14
CA TYR A 195 8.30 5.87 -19.98
C TYR A 195 9.68 5.30 -20.27
N GLN A 196 10.64 5.63 -19.41
CA GLN A 196 11.98 5.06 -19.38
C GLN A 196 12.43 4.91 -17.93
N LYS A 197 13.06 3.78 -17.62
CA LYS A 197 13.60 3.50 -16.28
C LYS A 197 14.92 2.76 -16.38
N TYR A 198 15.88 3.19 -15.59
CA TYR A 198 17.25 2.68 -15.54
C TYR A 198 17.56 2.23 -14.11
N GLN A 199 18.31 1.14 -14.00
CA GLN A 199 18.90 0.69 -12.74
C GLN A 199 20.30 0.19 -12.96
N LEU A 200 21.19 0.55 -12.05
CA LEU A 200 22.48 -0.10 -11.85
C LEU A 200 22.54 -0.57 -10.41
N SER A 201 22.83 -1.83 -10.19
CA SER A 201 22.99 -2.37 -8.85
C SER A 201 24.24 -3.24 -8.74
N THR A 202 24.79 -3.32 -7.53
CA THR A 202 25.89 -4.22 -7.21
C THR A 202 25.76 -4.70 -5.78
N GLY A 203 26.06 -5.97 -5.57
CA GLY A 203 26.04 -6.57 -4.24
C GLY A 203 27.12 -7.63 -4.12
N ARG A 204 27.55 -7.88 -2.88
CA ARG A 204 28.51 -8.93 -2.58
C ARG A 204 28.39 -9.42 -1.15
N LYS A 205 28.62 -10.70 -0.97
CA LYS A 205 28.82 -11.32 0.33
C LYS A 205 30.29 -11.67 0.48
N LEU A 206 30.90 -11.20 1.57
CA LEU A 206 32.28 -11.42 1.97
C LEU A 206 32.24 -11.95 3.41
N ASP A 207 32.69 -13.14 3.71
CA ASP A 207 32.69 -13.72 5.06
C ASP A 207 31.65 -13.14 6.04
N GLN A 208 32.09 -12.18 6.87
CA GLN A 208 31.26 -11.48 7.89
C GLN A 208 30.53 -10.23 7.38
N LEU A 209 30.80 -9.82 6.14
CA LEU A 209 30.25 -8.59 5.56
C LEU A 209 29.44 -8.90 4.31
N ASP A 210 28.31 -8.25 4.14
CA ASP A 210 27.61 -8.16 2.85
C ASP A 210 27.15 -6.73 2.60
N TYR A 211 27.12 -6.32 1.32
CA TYR A 211 26.59 -5.04 0.92
C TYR A 211 25.74 -5.15 -0.34
N TYR A 212 24.80 -4.24 -0.46
CA TYR A 212 24.03 -4.03 -1.68
C TYR A 212 23.84 -2.54 -1.92
N LEU A 213 24.12 -2.10 -3.14
CA LEU A 213 23.91 -0.72 -3.61
C LEU A 213 23.09 -0.76 -4.90
N VAL A 214 22.08 0.08 -4.99
CA VAL A 214 21.29 0.28 -6.21
C VAL A 214 21.03 1.76 -6.44
N VAL A 215 21.16 2.18 -7.70
CA VAL A 215 20.75 3.50 -8.17
C VAL A 215 19.71 3.34 -9.27
N THR A 216 18.70 4.20 -9.26
CA THR A 216 17.63 4.21 -10.26
C THR A 216 17.37 5.62 -10.76
N ALA A 217 16.94 5.73 -12.01
CA ALA A 217 16.40 6.95 -12.60
C ALA A 217 15.23 6.58 -13.50
N ASN A 218 14.19 7.41 -13.52
CA ASN A 218 13.03 7.22 -14.38
C ASN A 218 12.53 8.56 -14.92
N GLN A 219 11.86 8.50 -16.06
CA GLN A 219 11.09 9.60 -16.66
C GLN A 219 9.84 9.04 -17.33
N PHE A 220 8.81 9.87 -17.49
CA PHE A 220 7.55 9.53 -18.14
C PHE A 220 6.83 10.81 -18.58
N ASP A 221 6.04 10.73 -19.66
CA ASP A 221 5.14 11.81 -20.08
C ASP A 221 3.75 11.67 -19.40
N GLY A 222 3.38 10.44 -18.99
CA GLY A 222 2.09 10.12 -18.39
C GLY A 222 0.97 9.96 -19.41
N ILE A 223 -0.21 9.50 -18.94
CA ILE A 223 -1.38 9.20 -19.80
C ILE A 223 -2.26 10.41 -20.09
N GLN A 224 -2.12 11.49 -19.34
CA GLN A 224 -2.87 12.72 -19.51
C GLN A 224 -1.91 13.86 -19.87
N ASP A 225 -2.42 14.88 -20.55
CA ASP A 225 -1.74 16.16 -20.66
C ASP A 225 -1.36 16.66 -19.26
N HIS A 226 -0.20 17.29 -19.12
CA HIS A 226 0.27 17.81 -17.83
C HIS A 226 0.48 16.70 -16.75
N ALA A 227 1.05 15.57 -17.17
CA ALA A 227 1.32 14.43 -16.27
C ALA A 227 2.79 14.00 -16.26
N GLU A 228 3.64 14.68 -17.03
CA GLU A 228 5.05 14.33 -17.14
C GLU A 228 5.79 14.43 -15.80
N GLY A 229 6.78 13.55 -15.63
CA GLY A 229 7.58 13.51 -14.43
C GLY A 229 8.90 12.76 -14.58
N ASP A 230 9.74 12.98 -13.59
CA ASP A 230 11.04 12.31 -13.47
C ASP A 230 11.38 12.03 -12.00
N GLY A 231 12.26 11.08 -11.79
CA GLY A 231 12.75 10.74 -10.47
C GLY A 231 14.10 10.04 -10.52
N LYS A 232 14.87 10.17 -9.46
CA LYS A 232 16.11 9.42 -9.28
C LYS A 232 16.36 9.15 -7.81
N GLY A 233 17.06 8.06 -7.54
CA GLY A 233 17.35 7.70 -6.16
C GLY A 233 18.37 6.59 -6.03
N LEU A 234 18.71 6.33 -4.78
CA LEU A 234 19.61 5.25 -4.41
C LEU A 234 19.12 4.55 -3.15
N ALA A 235 19.44 3.26 -3.05
CA ALA A 235 19.35 2.51 -1.81
C ALA A 235 20.65 1.75 -1.57
N PHE A 236 21.06 1.70 -0.32
CA PHE A 236 22.24 1.00 0.14
C PHE A 236 21.95 0.26 1.44
N ASN A 237 22.50 -0.93 1.59
CA ASN A 237 22.57 -1.59 2.88
C ASN A 237 23.91 -2.32 3.06
N LEU A 238 24.34 -2.42 4.31
CA LEU A 238 25.56 -3.04 4.74
C LEU A 238 25.30 -3.92 5.95
N GLY A 239 25.37 -5.22 5.78
CA GLY A 239 25.27 -6.20 6.86
C GLY A 239 26.66 -6.56 7.38
N TYR A 240 26.80 -6.66 8.70
CA TYR A 240 28.02 -7.06 9.35
C TYR A 240 27.74 -7.97 10.54
N GLN A 241 28.37 -9.16 10.53
CA GLN A 241 28.33 -10.09 11.64
C GLN A 241 29.43 -9.70 12.64
N ILE A 242 29.03 -9.06 13.75
CA ILE A 242 29.94 -8.59 14.79
C ILE A 242 30.54 -9.76 15.55
N SER A 243 29.75 -10.77 15.82
CA SER A 243 30.12 -12.04 16.44
C SER A 243 29.19 -13.15 15.92
N PRO A 244 29.42 -14.44 16.23
CA PRO A 244 28.49 -15.51 15.86
C PRO A 244 27.04 -15.28 16.32
N ASP A 245 26.84 -14.50 17.38
CA ASP A 245 25.54 -14.24 18.00
C ASP A 245 24.99 -12.86 17.69
N ILE A 246 25.77 -11.95 17.07
CA ILE A 246 25.36 -10.55 16.88
C ILE A 246 25.53 -10.16 15.41
N ASP A 247 24.38 -9.85 14.78
CA ASP A 247 24.30 -9.32 13.43
C ASP A 247 23.77 -7.87 13.45
N THR A 248 24.37 -7.01 12.65
CA THR A 248 23.92 -5.64 12.47
C THR A 248 23.82 -5.29 11.00
N ARG A 249 22.81 -4.45 10.63
CA ARG A 249 22.68 -3.96 9.28
C ARG A 249 22.34 -2.48 9.27
N PHE A 250 23.08 -1.72 8.47
CA PHE A 250 22.84 -0.32 8.18
C PHE A 250 22.11 -0.18 6.84
N TYR A 251 21.21 0.79 6.75
CA TYR A 251 20.44 1.12 5.58
C TYR A 251 20.49 2.61 5.30
N ALA A 252 20.54 2.97 4.02
CA ALA A 252 20.37 4.32 3.54
C ALA A 252 19.50 4.33 2.29
N ARG A 253 18.53 5.22 2.21
CA ARG A 253 17.71 5.48 1.04
C ARG A 253 17.63 6.97 0.79
N TYR A 254 17.72 7.35 -0.46
CA TYR A 254 17.53 8.72 -0.94
C TYR A 254 16.74 8.70 -2.23
N ARG A 255 15.76 9.59 -2.34
CA ARG A 255 15.03 9.77 -3.59
C ARG A 255 14.56 11.20 -3.74
N GLU A 256 14.70 11.75 -4.93
CA GLU A 256 14.06 12.96 -5.40
C GLU A 256 13.16 12.66 -6.59
N SER A 257 12.05 13.38 -6.71
CA SER A 257 11.15 13.27 -7.85
C SER A 257 10.39 14.58 -8.09
N LYS A 258 9.92 14.73 -9.31
CA LYS A 258 9.05 15.82 -9.71
C LYS A 258 8.06 15.28 -10.73
N HIS A 259 6.79 15.63 -10.57
CA HIS A 259 5.77 15.35 -11.59
C HIS A 259 4.72 16.45 -11.63
N LEU A 260 4.16 16.67 -12.82
CA LEU A 260 2.99 17.49 -13.00
C LEU A 260 1.75 16.70 -12.57
N THR A 261 0.70 17.39 -12.20
CA THR A 261 -0.53 16.80 -11.70
C THR A 261 -1.69 17.18 -12.62
N PRO A 262 -2.16 16.27 -13.49
CA PRO A 262 -3.19 16.56 -14.49
C PRO A 262 -4.56 16.84 -13.89
N GLY A 263 -4.79 16.38 -12.66
CA GLY A 263 -6.07 16.46 -11.99
C GLY A 263 -7.04 15.36 -12.43
N ARG A 264 -8.32 15.55 -12.09
CA ARG A 264 -9.36 14.54 -12.29
C ARG A 264 -10.32 14.96 -13.38
N LEU A 265 -11.00 13.98 -13.94
CA LEU A 265 -11.96 14.10 -15.03
C LEU A 265 -13.38 13.80 -14.57
N THR A 266 -14.36 14.36 -15.28
CA THR A 266 -15.74 13.90 -15.25
C THR A 266 -15.87 12.55 -15.95
N GLN A 267 -16.97 11.83 -15.76
CA GLN A 267 -17.22 10.56 -16.48
C GLN A 267 -17.33 10.79 -18.00
N GLU A 268 -17.89 11.92 -18.40
CA GLU A 268 -17.97 12.29 -19.81
C GLU A 268 -16.58 12.51 -20.43
N GLN A 269 -15.72 13.27 -19.75
CA GLN A 269 -14.33 13.48 -20.19
C GLN A 269 -13.55 12.17 -20.25
N LEU A 270 -13.69 11.32 -19.22
CA LEU A 270 -13.01 10.05 -19.16
C LEU A 270 -13.37 9.11 -20.32
N LYS A 271 -14.64 9.12 -20.76
CA LYS A 271 -15.10 8.33 -21.91
C LYS A 271 -14.65 8.87 -23.25
N ASN A 272 -14.71 10.21 -23.41
CA ASN A 272 -14.55 10.84 -24.72
C ASN A 272 -13.13 11.35 -24.97
N ASN A 273 -12.41 11.77 -23.91
CA ASN A 273 -11.07 12.34 -24.02
C ASN A 273 -10.26 12.12 -22.70
N PRO A 274 -9.91 10.86 -22.38
CA PRO A 274 -9.22 10.52 -21.14
C PRO A 274 -7.82 11.14 -21.01
N GLU A 275 -7.23 11.59 -22.09
CA GLU A 275 -5.90 12.19 -22.13
C GLU A 275 -5.90 13.66 -21.68
N THR A 276 -7.07 14.30 -21.60
CA THR A 276 -7.15 15.72 -21.24
C THR A 276 -6.78 15.94 -19.76
N ALA A 277 -6.20 17.10 -19.46
CA ALA A 277 -5.98 17.54 -18.08
C ALA A 277 -7.17 18.36 -17.56
N ASN A 278 -7.33 18.41 -16.25
CA ASN A 278 -8.30 19.25 -15.58
C ASN A 278 -7.92 20.73 -15.76
N SER A 279 -8.89 21.56 -16.13
CA SER A 279 -8.67 22.99 -16.42
C SER A 279 -8.12 23.77 -15.22
N PHE A 280 -8.54 23.45 -14.00
CA PHE A 280 -7.97 24.03 -12.78
C PHE A 280 -6.47 23.70 -12.65
N ASN A 281 -6.10 22.43 -12.80
CA ASN A 281 -4.71 21.98 -12.68
C ASN A 281 -3.80 22.61 -13.72
N LEU A 282 -4.28 22.74 -14.97
CA LEU A 282 -3.59 23.49 -16.01
C LEU A 282 -3.43 24.99 -15.64
N ALA A 283 -4.49 25.64 -15.21
CA ALA A 283 -4.48 27.06 -14.87
C ALA A 283 -3.49 27.39 -13.75
N VAL A 284 -3.36 26.50 -12.76
CA VAL A 284 -2.41 26.68 -11.65
C VAL A 284 -1.04 26.04 -11.91
N ASP A 285 -0.82 25.41 -13.07
CA ASP A 285 0.41 24.66 -13.36
C ASP A 285 0.74 23.68 -12.21
N ALA A 286 -0.25 22.81 -11.93
CA ALA A 286 -0.21 21.94 -10.76
C ALA A 286 0.94 20.92 -10.84
N LYS A 287 1.72 20.83 -9.74
CA LYS A 287 2.86 19.92 -9.68
C LYS A 287 3.24 19.58 -8.24
N ARG A 288 3.94 18.48 -8.12
CA ARG A 288 4.51 17.99 -6.87
C ARG A 288 6.02 17.80 -7.04
N ILE A 289 6.79 18.30 -6.09
CA ILE A 289 8.25 18.19 -6.10
C ILE A 289 8.66 17.59 -4.76
N GLN A 290 9.39 16.48 -4.82
CA GLN A 290 10.08 15.87 -3.69
C GLN A 290 11.57 16.19 -3.84
N PRO A 291 12.09 17.21 -3.13
CA PRO A 291 13.44 17.72 -3.38
C PRO A 291 14.56 16.86 -2.77
N GLY A 292 14.23 15.74 -2.18
CA GLY A 292 15.19 14.79 -1.63
C GLY A 292 14.74 14.23 -0.28
N SER A 293 13.97 13.13 -0.29
CA SER A 293 13.64 12.36 0.90
C SER A 293 14.81 11.47 1.28
N THR A 294 15.16 11.41 2.55
CA THR A 294 16.32 10.64 3.06
C THR A 294 15.88 9.76 4.23
N TRP A 295 16.19 8.47 4.17
CA TRP A 295 15.95 7.54 5.26
C TRP A 295 17.24 6.80 5.60
N LEU A 296 17.65 6.87 6.86
CA LEU A 296 18.82 6.20 7.41
C LEU A 296 18.38 5.30 8.55
N ALA A 297 18.85 4.06 8.60
CA ALA A 297 18.45 3.15 9.66
C ALA A 297 19.55 2.15 10.03
N ASN A 298 19.40 1.59 11.21
CA ASN A 298 20.14 0.44 11.69
C ASN A 298 19.20 -0.56 12.35
N ALA A 299 19.46 -1.84 12.13
CA ALA A 299 18.87 -2.94 12.88
C ALA A 299 19.97 -3.87 13.37
N THR A 300 19.91 -4.24 14.63
CA THR A 300 20.87 -5.16 15.27
C THR A 300 20.09 -6.27 15.96
N THR A 301 20.49 -7.51 15.70
CA THR A 301 19.92 -8.71 16.30
C THR A 301 20.99 -9.38 17.15
N TRP A 302 20.61 -9.75 18.35
CA TRP A 302 21.43 -10.52 19.27
C TRP A 302 20.72 -11.83 19.62
N ASN A 303 21.27 -12.95 19.15
CA ASN A 303 20.86 -14.29 19.52
C ASN A 303 21.43 -14.61 20.92
N LEU A 304 20.55 -14.82 21.87
CA LEU A 304 20.87 -15.07 23.26
C LEU A 304 20.80 -16.59 23.55
N GLN A 305 21.16 -16.97 24.78
CA GLN A 305 20.99 -18.35 25.22
C GLN A 305 19.51 -18.79 25.22
N ASP A 306 19.27 -20.10 25.18
CA ASP A 306 17.92 -20.70 25.17
C ASP A 306 17.02 -20.20 24.04
N ASP A 307 17.57 -20.03 22.85
CA ASP A 307 16.89 -19.56 21.64
C ASP A 307 16.18 -18.20 21.80
N ALA A 308 16.56 -17.44 22.83
CA ALA A 308 16.06 -16.08 23.01
C ALA A 308 16.73 -15.13 22.03
N LYS A 309 15.99 -14.09 21.61
CA LYS A 309 16.47 -13.13 20.63
C LYS A 309 16.10 -11.71 21.06
N LEU A 310 17.07 -10.81 20.99
CA LEU A 310 16.87 -9.37 21.20
C LEU A 310 17.13 -8.65 19.89
N THR A 311 16.16 -7.88 19.40
CA THR A 311 16.30 -7.07 18.19
C THR A 311 16.08 -5.61 18.54
N GLY A 312 17.00 -4.74 18.14
CA GLY A 312 16.90 -3.29 18.25
C GLY A 312 16.96 -2.65 16.88
N SER A 313 16.15 -1.61 16.65
CA SER A 313 16.29 -0.77 15.45
C SER A 313 16.11 0.70 15.77
N LEU A 314 16.78 1.55 14.98
CA LEU A 314 16.69 3.00 15.01
C LEU A 314 16.64 3.50 13.58
N ALA A 315 15.76 4.47 13.28
CA ALA A 315 15.76 5.12 11.98
C ALA A 315 15.50 6.63 12.09
N TYR A 316 16.05 7.35 11.14
CA TYR A 316 15.81 8.76 10.89
C TYR A 316 15.31 8.95 9.48
N HIS A 317 14.26 9.75 9.31
CA HIS A 317 13.69 10.09 8.04
C HIS A 317 13.52 11.60 7.92
N HIS A 318 14.16 12.21 6.93
CA HIS A 318 13.96 13.59 6.53
C HIS A 318 13.03 13.65 5.32
N TYR A 319 11.95 14.43 5.42
CA TYR A 319 10.90 14.48 4.42
C TYR A 319 10.57 15.93 4.03
N PRO A 320 11.27 16.53 3.06
CA PRO A 320 10.91 17.80 2.45
C PRO A 320 9.91 17.59 1.30
N LEU A 321 8.92 18.47 1.15
CA LEU A 321 7.94 18.39 0.07
C LEU A 321 7.52 19.80 -0.38
N ASP A 322 7.48 20.05 -1.70
CA ASP A 322 7.02 21.28 -2.33
C ASP A 322 5.77 20.97 -3.18
N LEU A 323 4.61 21.26 -2.59
CA LEU A 323 3.32 21.08 -3.24
C LEU A 323 2.90 22.36 -3.94
N ARG A 324 2.59 22.26 -5.22
CA ARG A 324 2.07 23.34 -6.05
C ARG A 324 0.79 22.90 -6.77
N GLU A 325 -0.07 22.21 -6.05
CA GLU A 325 -1.30 21.60 -6.58
C GLU A 325 -2.53 22.51 -6.46
N SER A 326 -2.35 23.72 -5.91
CA SER A 326 -3.38 24.74 -5.74
C SER A 326 -2.89 26.14 -6.16
N SER A 327 -3.68 27.17 -5.89
CA SER A 327 -3.27 28.57 -6.03
C SER A 327 -2.10 28.96 -5.11
N TYR A 328 -1.79 28.11 -4.15
CA TYR A 328 -0.70 28.26 -3.19
C TYR A 328 0.43 27.27 -3.48
N ARG A 329 1.65 27.64 -3.05
CA ARG A 329 2.77 26.74 -2.88
C ARG A 329 2.85 26.38 -1.40
N THR A 330 2.85 25.08 -1.11
CA THR A 330 2.92 24.55 0.24
C THR A 330 4.27 23.84 0.41
N ASN A 331 5.19 24.48 1.12
CA ASN A 331 6.46 23.86 1.51
C ASN A 331 6.26 23.12 2.83
N VAL A 332 6.63 21.84 2.85
CA VAL A 332 6.56 20.95 4.01
C VAL A 332 7.96 20.48 4.34
N ASP A 333 8.32 20.46 5.62
CA ASP A 333 9.67 20.06 6.05
C ASP A 333 9.62 19.42 7.45
N TYR A 334 9.84 18.09 7.48
CA TYR A 334 9.68 17.25 8.66
C TYR A 334 10.80 16.24 8.83
N ASP A 335 11.01 15.86 10.08
CA ASP A 335 11.87 14.76 10.49
C ASP A 335 11.09 13.74 11.33
N ASP A 336 11.25 12.47 11.00
CA ASP A 336 10.77 11.36 11.82
C ASP A 336 11.94 10.61 12.44
N ILE A 337 11.80 10.27 13.71
CA ILE A 337 12.71 9.37 14.41
C ILE A 337 11.91 8.19 14.90
N SER A 338 12.31 6.99 14.51
CA SER A 338 11.70 5.75 14.96
C SER A 338 12.69 4.87 15.69
N ALA A 339 12.25 4.25 16.78
CA ALA A 339 12.99 3.27 17.53
C ALA A 339 12.10 2.06 17.86
N ARG A 340 12.66 0.86 17.81
CA ARG A 340 12.01 -0.38 18.23
C ARG A 340 13.02 -1.24 18.98
N ILE A 341 12.56 -1.86 20.06
CA ILE A 341 13.26 -2.94 20.72
C ILE A 341 12.28 -4.10 20.92
N GLN A 342 12.71 -5.32 20.62
CA GLN A 342 11.90 -6.51 20.75
C GLN A 342 12.72 -7.62 21.38
N TYR A 343 12.18 -8.25 22.39
CA TYR A 343 12.68 -9.48 22.98
C TYR A 343 11.70 -10.59 22.71
N GLU A 344 12.19 -11.73 22.25
CA GLU A 344 11.42 -12.94 22.01
C GLU A 344 12.12 -14.15 22.62
N LYS A 345 11.35 -15.08 23.15
CA LYS A 345 11.87 -16.29 23.75
C LYS A 345 10.86 -17.43 23.65
N PRO A 346 11.29 -18.63 23.22
CA PRO A 346 10.54 -19.87 23.46
C PRO A 346 10.69 -20.27 24.93
N TYR A 347 9.63 -20.81 25.51
CA TYR A 347 9.65 -21.33 26.88
C TYR A 347 8.56 -22.38 27.10
N GLN A 348 8.75 -23.22 28.12
CA GLN A 348 7.74 -24.18 28.54
C GLN A 348 7.08 -23.74 29.85
N LEU A 349 5.76 -23.82 29.89
CA LEU A 349 4.95 -23.53 31.08
C LEU A 349 3.72 -24.44 31.09
N LEU A 350 3.44 -25.06 32.24
CA LEU A 350 2.30 -25.99 32.44
C LEU A 350 2.30 -27.17 31.44
N GLY A 351 3.49 -27.61 31.00
CA GLY A 351 3.65 -28.69 30.02
C GLY A 351 3.35 -28.31 28.57
N LEU A 352 3.12 -27.02 28.28
CA LEU A 352 2.88 -26.49 26.94
C LEU A 352 4.09 -25.68 26.45
N GLU A 353 4.29 -25.67 25.14
CA GLU A 353 5.27 -24.84 24.48
C GLU A 353 4.71 -23.47 24.14
N HIS A 354 5.47 -22.43 24.45
CA HIS A 354 5.13 -21.04 24.23
C HIS A 354 6.24 -20.32 23.47
N GLN A 355 5.84 -19.42 22.57
CA GLN A 355 6.69 -18.38 22.00
C GLN A 355 6.18 -17.04 22.47
N GLY A 356 6.91 -16.41 23.39
CA GLY A 356 6.56 -15.09 23.93
C GLY A 356 7.36 -13.98 23.26
N ARG A 357 6.72 -12.83 23.02
CA ARG A 357 7.34 -11.62 22.52
C ARG A 357 6.88 -10.41 23.30
N ILE A 358 7.83 -9.54 23.64
CA ILE A 358 7.56 -8.18 24.15
C ILE A 358 8.31 -7.18 23.28
N ALA A 359 7.63 -6.12 22.89
CA ALA A 359 8.24 -5.07 22.07
C ALA A 359 7.78 -3.69 22.50
N LEU A 360 8.73 -2.76 22.48
CA LEU A 360 8.48 -1.32 22.59
C LEU A 360 8.83 -0.66 21.27
N ARG A 361 7.92 0.11 20.71
CA ARG A 361 8.12 0.95 19.53
C ARG A 361 7.76 2.38 19.86
N SER A 362 8.61 3.32 19.43
CA SER A 362 8.36 4.76 19.52
C SER A 362 8.67 5.41 18.19
N ILE A 363 7.75 6.24 17.67
CA ILE A 363 7.96 7.06 16.50
C ILE A 363 7.58 8.49 16.86
N THR A 364 8.49 9.43 16.59
CA THR A 364 8.27 10.84 16.83
C THR A 364 8.40 11.62 15.54
N HIS A 365 7.36 12.37 15.21
CA HIS A 365 7.27 13.27 14.08
C HIS A 365 7.50 14.71 14.54
N ARG A 366 8.45 15.40 13.94
CA ARG A 366 8.88 16.74 14.33
C ARG A 366 8.91 17.68 13.13
N PRO A 367 8.42 18.92 13.25
CA PRO A 367 8.66 19.92 12.23
C PRO A 367 10.11 20.39 12.28
N ASN A 368 10.75 20.51 11.13
CA ASN A 368 11.97 21.26 10.95
C ASN A 368 11.63 22.75 10.86
N SER A 369 11.14 23.20 9.71
CA SER A 369 10.52 24.52 9.53
C SER A 369 8.99 24.47 9.52
N GLY A 370 8.40 23.29 9.56
CA GLY A 370 6.95 23.09 9.50
C GLY A 370 6.39 23.26 8.10
N VAL A 371 5.22 23.89 8.00
CA VAL A 371 4.55 24.16 6.73
C VAL A 371 4.44 25.65 6.50
N THR A 372 4.85 26.09 5.31
CA THR A 372 4.68 27.47 4.85
C THR A 372 3.91 27.47 3.54
N GLU A 373 2.82 28.23 3.50
CA GLU A 373 2.03 28.47 2.30
C GLU A 373 2.32 29.87 1.75
N THR A 374 2.54 29.97 0.44
CA THR A 374 2.78 31.24 -0.28
C THR A 374 1.90 31.33 -1.51
N ILE A 375 1.56 32.56 -1.93
CA ILE A 375 0.86 32.82 -3.18
C ILE A 375 1.79 32.51 -4.36
N ARG A 376 1.34 31.71 -5.32
CA ARG A 376 2.16 31.31 -6.49
C ARG A 376 2.24 32.37 -7.57
N ARG A 377 1.19 33.17 -7.74
CA ARG A 377 1.09 34.26 -8.73
C ARG A 377 0.43 35.46 -8.08
N ALA A 378 0.81 36.66 -8.50
CA ALA A 378 0.16 37.88 -8.00
C ALA A 378 -1.36 37.74 -8.08
N THR A 379 -2.04 37.93 -6.96
CA THR A 379 -3.47 37.65 -6.78
C THR A 379 -4.13 38.80 -6.03
N THR A 380 -5.25 39.28 -6.52
CA THR A 380 -6.08 40.28 -5.82
C THR A 380 -7.10 39.54 -4.93
N ILE A 381 -7.14 39.88 -3.66
CA ILE A 381 -8.06 39.34 -2.66
C ILE A 381 -8.68 40.53 -1.93
N ASP A 382 -10.01 40.64 -1.90
CA ASP A 382 -10.76 41.77 -1.29
C ASP A 382 -10.23 43.14 -1.75
N GLY A 383 -9.95 43.26 -3.05
CA GLY A 383 -9.42 44.49 -3.64
C GLY A 383 -7.95 44.80 -3.37
N THR A 384 -7.25 43.99 -2.59
CA THR A 384 -5.82 44.16 -2.31
C THR A 384 -5.00 43.24 -3.16
N LEU A 385 -3.99 43.79 -3.88
CA LEU A 385 -3.05 43.00 -4.65
C LEU A 385 -1.96 42.41 -3.76
N TYR A 386 -1.82 41.09 -3.75
CA TYR A 386 -0.76 40.34 -3.09
C TYR A 386 0.24 39.85 -4.15
N PRO A 387 1.51 40.22 -4.06
CA PRO A 387 2.56 39.73 -4.94
C PRO A 387 2.74 38.21 -4.84
N ALA A 388 3.32 37.57 -5.87
CA ALA A 388 3.83 36.20 -5.77
C ALA A 388 4.78 36.07 -4.57
N ASP A 389 4.86 34.86 -4.01
CA ASP A 389 5.66 34.49 -2.84
C ASP A 389 5.26 35.20 -1.52
N THR A 390 4.14 35.96 -1.51
CA THR A 390 3.56 36.43 -0.26
C THR A 390 3.18 35.25 0.63
N VAL A 391 3.71 35.23 1.86
CA VAL A 391 3.34 34.21 2.85
C VAL A 391 1.89 34.43 3.28
N THR A 392 1.06 33.42 3.13
CA THR A 392 -0.36 33.45 3.51
C THR A 392 -0.61 32.72 4.81
N ARG A 393 0.17 31.67 5.08
CA ARG A 393 -0.01 30.82 6.26
C ARG A 393 1.30 30.16 6.66
N ARG A 394 1.52 30.04 7.97
CA ARG A 394 2.49 29.11 8.56
C ARG A 394 1.80 28.32 9.65
N TYR A 395 2.10 27.03 9.69
CA TYR A 395 1.60 26.15 10.75
C TYR A 395 2.59 25.03 11.03
N THR A 396 2.52 24.51 12.23
CA THR A 396 3.32 23.37 12.65
C THR A 396 2.40 22.27 13.16
N TYR A 397 2.85 21.04 12.99
CA TYR A 397 2.24 19.89 13.63
C TYR A 397 3.33 18.91 14.05
N ARG A 398 3.09 18.19 15.11
CA ARG A 398 3.98 17.14 15.60
C ARG A 398 3.16 16.05 16.26
N GLY A 399 3.79 14.92 16.46
CA GLY A 399 3.13 13.81 17.13
C GLY A 399 4.11 12.73 17.55
N SER A 400 3.65 11.82 18.37
CA SER A 400 4.36 10.59 18.65
C SER A 400 3.40 9.43 18.82
N ASP A 401 3.85 8.25 18.42
CA ASP A 401 3.17 6.99 18.58
C ASP A 401 4.07 6.03 19.36
N ASN A 402 3.65 5.68 20.56
CA ASN A 402 4.35 4.76 21.44
C ASN A 402 3.49 3.51 21.64
N VAL A 403 4.05 2.34 21.36
CA VAL A 403 3.35 1.06 21.46
C VAL A 403 4.17 0.11 22.29
N LEU A 404 3.64 -0.27 23.43
CA LEU A 404 4.13 -1.41 24.22
C LEU A 404 3.26 -2.61 23.90
N LYS A 405 3.86 -3.66 23.36
CA LYS A 405 3.19 -4.85 22.88
C LYS A 405 3.70 -6.08 23.63
N PHE A 406 2.76 -6.94 24.01
CA PHE A 406 3.03 -8.31 24.41
C PHE A 406 2.21 -9.26 23.53
N ASP A 407 2.83 -10.30 23.01
CA ASP A 407 2.13 -11.39 22.33
C ASP A 407 2.77 -12.75 22.66
N GLN A 408 1.92 -13.76 22.68
CA GLN A 408 2.30 -15.12 22.98
C GLN A 408 1.56 -16.09 22.06
N LYS A 409 2.31 -17.01 21.48
CA LYS A 409 1.77 -18.17 20.79
C LYS A 409 1.99 -19.41 21.65
N THR A 410 0.95 -20.20 21.83
CA THR A 410 0.94 -21.41 22.66
C THR A 410 0.53 -22.60 21.81
N ALA A 411 1.35 -23.64 21.72
CA ALA A 411 0.98 -24.93 21.16
C ALA A 411 0.15 -25.69 22.21
N LEU A 412 -1.16 -25.83 21.95
CA LEU A 412 -2.05 -26.62 22.83
C LEU A 412 -1.89 -28.12 22.59
N ASN A 413 -1.58 -28.49 21.37
CA ASN A 413 -1.14 -29.81 20.90
C ASN A 413 -0.51 -29.65 19.49
N ASP A 414 -0.15 -30.76 18.86
CA ASP A 414 0.51 -30.79 17.54
C ASP A 414 -0.30 -30.12 16.41
N GLN A 415 -1.61 -30.01 16.57
CA GLN A 415 -2.52 -29.48 15.55
C GLN A 415 -3.13 -28.14 15.90
N LEU A 416 -3.14 -27.75 17.17
CA LEU A 416 -3.90 -26.60 17.66
C LEU A 416 -2.98 -25.62 18.39
N SER A 417 -2.97 -24.38 17.95
CA SER A 417 -2.27 -23.29 18.63
C SER A 417 -3.18 -22.12 18.95
N LEU A 418 -2.86 -21.41 20.03
CA LEU A 418 -3.56 -20.23 20.55
C LEU A 418 -2.61 -19.02 20.49
N ASP A 419 -3.08 -17.92 19.91
CA ASP A 419 -2.38 -16.64 19.86
C ASP A 419 -3.08 -15.65 20.80
N LEU A 420 -2.35 -15.15 21.78
CA LEU A 420 -2.82 -14.11 22.71
C LEU A 420 -1.95 -12.88 22.55
N GLY A 421 -2.54 -11.71 22.51
CA GLY A 421 -1.80 -10.48 22.42
C GLY A 421 -2.54 -9.27 22.98
N ILE A 422 -1.76 -8.28 23.43
CA ILE A 422 -2.25 -6.97 23.82
C ILE A 422 -1.20 -5.91 23.47
N ALA A 423 -1.65 -4.79 22.93
CA ALA A 423 -0.83 -3.60 22.80
C ALA A 423 -1.46 -2.45 23.58
N ALA A 424 -0.63 -1.74 24.33
CA ALA A 424 -0.95 -0.43 24.89
C ALA A 424 -0.39 0.63 23.96
N VAL A 425 -1.23 1.54 23.51
CA VAL A 425 -0.91 2.62 22.57
C VAL A 425 -1.04 3.94 23.31
N TYR A 426 0.03 4.75 23.25
CA TYR A 426 0.01 6.12 23.69
C TYR A 426 0.34 7.03 22.52
N ALA A 427 -0.65 7.78 22.04
CA ALA A 427 -0.53 8.69 20.91
C ALA A 427 -0.58 10.15 21.36
N HIS A 428 0.29 10.97 20.84
CA HIS A 428 0.29 12.42 21.02
C HIS A 428 0.13 13.10 19.68
N ARG A 429 -0.73 14.12 19.61
CA ARG A 429 -0.95 14.96 18.43
C ARG A 429 -1.01 16.42 18.83
N GLU A 430 -0.25 17.24 18.13
CA GLU A 430 -0.25 18.68 18.31
C GLU A 430 -0.28 19.39 16.97
N SER A 431 -1.11 20.42 16.83
CA SER A 431 -1.20 21.26 15.63
C SER A 431 -1.51 22.70 16.03
N GLU A 432 -0.83 23.67 15.41
CA GLU A 432 -1.12 25.09 15.60
C GLU A 432 -0.82 25.90 14.32
N VAL A 433 -1.59 26.93 14.08
CA VAL A 433 -1.28 27.97 13.08
C VAL A 433 -0.49 29.07 13.75
N THR A 434 0.64 29.47 13.16
CA THR A 434 1.56 30.46 13.73
C THR A 434 1.56 31.79 12.96
N TYR A 435 1.01 31.83 11.74
CA TYR A 435 0.90 33.01 10.91
C TYR A 435 -0.36 32.91 10.03
N PRO A 436 -1.10 34.02 9.73
CA PRO A 436 -0.82 35.42 10.06
C PRO A 436 -1.05 35.77 11.55
N VAL A 437 -1.91 35.01 12.23
CA VAL A 437 -2.18 35.15 13.67
C VAL A 437 -2.10 33.77 14.31
N ALA A 438 -1.46 33.67 15.46
CA ALA A 438 -1.38 32.42 16.19
C ALA A 438 -2.77 31.93 16.60
N SER A 439 -3.07 30.66 16.29
CA SER A 439 -4.31 30.00 16.68
C SER A 439 -4.24 29.41 18.07
N PRO A 440 -5.38 29.11 18.71
CA PRO A 440 -5.37 28.13 19.78
C PRO A 440 -4.76 26.81 19.30
N LYS A 441 -3.88 26.24 20.11
CA LYS A 441 -3.21 24.97 19.84
C LYS A 441 -4.17 23.82 20.10
N VAL A 442 -4.26 22.87 19.19
CA VAL A 442 -4.76 21.53 19.50
C VAL A 442 -3.60 20.71 20.03
N ASN A 443 -3.76 20.18 21.23
CA ASN A 443 -2.79 19.33 21.90
C ASN A 443 -3.53 18.20 22.61
N GLN A 444 -3.50 16.99 22.03
CA GLN A 444 -4.26 15.85 22.51
C GLN A 444 -3.36 14.64 22.77
N TYR A 445 -3.68 13.94 23.84
CA TYR A 445 -3.04 12.70 24.26
C TYR A 445 -4.11 11.63 24.38
N GLU A 446 -3.87 10.47 23.76
CA GLU A 446 -4.83 9.37 23.78
C GLU A 446 -4.15 8.08 24.20
N TRP A 447 -4.85 7.31 25.05
CA TRP A 447 -4.50 5.95 25.41
C TRP A 447 -5.53 5.00 24.84
N ASP A 448 -5.05 3.96 24.16
CA ASP A 448 -5.87 2.89 23.62
C ASP A 448 -5.23 1.53 23.85
N PHE A 449 -6.08 0.48 23.79
CA PHE A 449 -5.64 -0.90 23.94
C PHE A 449 -6.14 -1.74 22.78
N ALA A 450 -5.25 -2.51 22.18
CA ALA A 450 -5.53 -3.44 21.08
C ALA A 450 -5.35 -4.89 21.56
N PRO A 451 -6.40 -5.54 22.08
CA PRO A 451 -6.36 -6.97 22.38
C PRO A 451 -6.46 -7.80 21.10
N ARG A 452 -5.88 -9.01 21.15
CA ARG A 452 -5.99 -10.03 20.11
C ARG A 452 -6.11 -11.40 20.74
N LEU A 453 -7.04 -12.20 20.20
CA LEU A 453 -7.20 -13.62 20.46
C LEU A 453 -7.27 -14.32 19.11
N GLY A 454 -6.35 -15.23 18.84
CA GLY A 454 -6.31 -16.04 17.62
C GLY A 454 -6.24 -17.52 17.93
N ILE A 455 -6.77 -18.33 17.06
CA ILE A 455 -6.66 -19.79 17.10
C ILE A 455 -6.28 -20.27 15.69
N THR A 456 -5.38 -21.23 15.65
CA THR A 456 -4.96 -21.91 14.41
C THR A 456 -5.11 -23.41 14.60
N TYR A 457 -5.81 -24.06 13.68
CA TYR A 457 -5.97 -25.50 13.61
C TYR A 457 -5.34 -26.04 12.33
N GLN A 458 -4.34 -26.88 12.47
CA GLN A 458 -3.56 -27.46 11.38
C GLN A 458 -3.67 -28.99 11.46
N PRO A 459 -4.71 -29.59 10.86
CA PRO A 459 -4.94 -31.06 10.93
C PRO A 459 -3.83 -31.88 10.27
N ASN A 460 -3.11 -31.30 9.30
CA ASN A 460 -1.97 -31.87 8.60
C ASN A 460 -1.09 -30.76 8.01
N GLU A 461 0.03 -31.11 7.39
CA GLU A 461 1.01 -30.17 6.83
C GLU A 461 0.46 -29.31 5.67
N SER A 462 -0.58 -29.78 4.96
CA SER A 462 -1.12 -29.13 3.77
C SER A 462 -2.39 -28.30 4.03
N LEU A 463 -2.91 -28.26 5.27
CA LEU A 463 -4.16 -27.58 5.57
C LEU A 463 -4.09 -26.83 6.90
N GLN A 464 -4.46 -25.57 6.89
CA GLN A 464 -4.55 -24.72 8.08
C GLN A 464 -5.87 -23.93 8.09
N TRP A 465 -6.58 -23.97 9.21
CA TRP A 465 -7.73 -23.12 9.53
C TRP A 465 -7.36 -22.13 10.61
N PHE A 466 -7.93 -20.94 10.54
CA PHE A 466 -7.71 -19.92 11.58
C PHE A 466 -8.98 -19.12 11.87
N ALA A 467 -9.03 -18.61 13.09
CA ALA A 467 -10.00 -17.61 13.53
C ALA A 467 -9.33 -16.60 14.43
N ASN A 468 -9.74 -15.32 14.37
CA ASN A 468 -9.31 -14.34 15.35
C ASN A 468 -10.37 -13.30 15.67
N LEU A 469 -10.28 -12.80 16.92
CA LEU A 469 -10.96 -11.61 17.43
C LEU A 469 -9.90 -10.61 17.80
N SER A 470 -9.98 -9.41 17.25
CA SER A 470 -8.90 -8.43 17.38
C SER A 470 -9.40 -7.00 17.27
N ARG A 471 -8.58 -6.06 17.74
CA ARG A 471 -8.84 -4.63 17.61
C ARG A 471 -7.67 -3.95 16.91
N SER A 472 -7.98 -3.13 15.90
CA SER A 472 -7.05 -2.19 15.28
C SER A 472 -7.30 -0.78 15.79
N ILE A 473 -6.26 0.04 15.80
CA ILE A 473 -6.25 1.43 16.26
C ILE A 473 -5.47 2.24 15.22
N GLU A 474 -6.01 3.40 14.83
CA GLU A 474 -5.29 4.35 14.00
C GLU A 474 -5.55 5.78 14.49
N PRO A 475 -4.57 6.42 15.12
CA PRO A 475 -4.67 7.81 15.55
C PRO A 475 -4.79 8.76 14.36
N ALA A 476 -5.46 9.89 14.57
CA ALA A 476 -5.59 10.92 13.54
C ALA A 476 -4.24 11.47 13.11
N HIS A 477 -4.14 11.87 11.86
CA HIS A 477 -2.96 12.52 11.31
C HIS A 477 -2.92 13.99 11.77
N PRO A 478 -1.83 14.47 12.36
CA PRO A 478 -1.78 15.83 12.92
C PRO A 478 -1.89 16.93 11.84
N TRP A 479 -1.47 16.65 10.61
CA TRP A 479 -1.68 17.58 9.49
C TRP A 479 -3.15 17.71 9.11
N ALA A 480 -3.90 16.61 9.08
CA ALA A 480 -5.34 16.65 8.82
C ALA A 480 -6.07 17.55 9.81
N MET A 481 -5.63 17.59 11.07
CA MET A 481 -6.17 18.48 12.09
C MET A 481 -5.97 19.96 11.75
N ALA A 482 -4.82 20.33 11.18
CA ALA A 482 -4.54 21.70 10.76
C ALA A 482 -5.18 22.05 9.41
N TRP A 483 -5.21 21.08 8.48
CA TRP A 483 -5.72 21.28 7.14
C TRP A 483 -7.24 21.33 7.07
N SER A 484 -7.93 20.46 7.79
CA SER A 484 -9.39 20.32 7.76
C SER A 484 -10.15 21.34 8.60
N SER A 485 -9.51 22.42 9.03
CA SER A 485 -10.17 23.51 9.75
C SER A 485 -11.36 24.06 8.95
N PRO A 486 -12.57 24.18 9.53
CA PRO A 486 -13.75 24.65 8.82
C PRO A 486 -13.62 26.09 8.31
N TYR A 487 -12.72 26.88 8.90
CA TYR A 487 -12.46 28.26 8.50
C TYR A 487 -11.40 28.37 7.40
N TYR A 488 -10.78 27.29 7.01
CA TYR A 488 -9.67 27.29 6.06
C TYR A 488 -10.02 27.95 4.73
N PHE A 489 -11.27 27.88 4.31
CA PHE A 489 -11.71 28.27 2.98
C PHE A 489 -12.49 29.57 2.90
N ASP A 490 -13.06 30.02 4.01
CA ASP A 490 -13.97 31.18 4.01
C ASP A 490 -13.24 32.50 4.26
N GLU A 491 -11.93 32.43 4.55
CA GLU A 491 -11.20 33.60 4.99
C GLU A 491 -9.96 33.82 4.14
N GLY A 492 -10.02 34.82 3.31
CA GLY A 492 -8.87 35.33 2.57
C GLY A 492 -7.75 35.79 3.51
N VAL A 493 -6.55 35.96 2.96
CA VAL A 493 -5.39 36.52 3.70
C VAL A 493 -5.72 37.86 4.33
N ALA A 494 -6.63 38.61 3.74
CA ALA A 494 -7.03 39.95 4.19
C ALA A 494 -8.00 39.94 5.39
N SER A 495 -8.67 38.83 5.71
CA SER A 495 -9.71 38.82 6.75
C SER A 495 -9.20 38.93 8.17
N GLY A 496 -7.90 38.64 8.39
CA GLY A 496 -7.26 38.67 9.72
C GLY A 496 -7.82 37.66 10.72
N ARG A 497 -8.68 36.75 10.28
CA ARG A 497 -9.29 35.75 11.15
C ARG A 497 -8.37 34.56 11.40
N VAL A 498 -8.40 34.06 12.62
CA VAL A 498 -7.57 32.95 13.07
C VAL A 498 -8.15 31.63 12.60
N ARG A 499 -7.36 30.86 11.87
CA ARG A 499 -7.69 29.47 11.54
C ARG A 499 -7.19 28.57 12.66
N ALA A 500 -8.10 27.90 13.36
CA ALA A 500 -7.75 26.99 14.42
C ALA A 500 -7.76 25.54 13.90
N PRO A 501 -6.78 24.70 14.25
CA PRO A 501 -6.85 23.27 14.01
C PRO A 501 -8.09 22.65 14.67
N ILE A 502 -8.54 21.52 14.12
CA ILE A 502 -9.68 20.76 14.65
C ILE A 502 -9.22 19.55 15.44
N HIS A 503 -10.03 19.10 16.39
CA HIS A 503 -9.84 17.83 17.07
C HIS A 503 -10.38 16.70 16.20
N LEU A 504 -9.54 15.69 15.97
CA LEU A 504 -9.92 14.44 15.31
C LEU A 504 -9.64 13.28 16.28
N LYS A 505 -10.65 12.43 16.48
CA LYS A 505 -10.55 11.26 17.38
C LYS A 505 -9.84 10.11 16.67
N THR A 506 -9.12 9.32 17.44
CA THR A 506 -8.58 8.04 16.99
C THR A 506 -9.69 7.13 16.47
N GLN A 507 -9.49 6.56 15.29
CA GLN A 507 -10.37 5.55 14.73
C GLN A 507 -10.00 4.16 15.28
N THR A 508 -11.01 3.32 15.51
CA THR A 508 -10.82 1.97 16.02
C THR A 508 -11.73 0.96 15.33
N ALA A 509 -11.23 -0.24 15.11
CA ALA A 509 -11.98 -1.33 14.49
C ALA A 509 -11.94 -2.59 15.36
N ASN A 510 -13.11 -3.16 15.65
CA ASN A 510 -13.23 -4.50 16.22
C ASN A 510 -13.51 -5.48 15.11
N ILE A 511 -12.68 -6.51 15.00
CA ILE A 511 -12.60 -7.40 13.84
C ILE A 511 -12.81 -8.84 14.30
N LEU A 512 -13.70 -9.56 13.60
CA LEU A 512 -13.76 -11.00 13.54
C LEU A 512 -13.24 -11.45 12.19
N GLU A 513 -12.32 -12.39 12.18
CA GLU A 513 -11.80 -13.00 10.95
C GLU A 513 -11.80 -14.51 11.08
N LEU A 514 -12.23 -15.19 9.99
CA LEU A 514 -12.26 -16.63 9.85
C LEU A 514 -11.64 -16.98 8.49
N GLY A 515 -10.84 -18.02 8.43
CA GLY A 515 -10.27 -18.41 7.15
C GLY A 515 -9.54 -19.74 7.18
N GLY A 516 -9.02 -20.09 6.03
CA GLY A 516 -8.18 -21.26 5.83
C GLY A 516 -7.23 -21.05 4.66
N ARG A 517 -6.18 -21.83 4.65
CA ARG A 517 -5.21 -21.90 3.56
C ARG A 517 -4.63 -23.29 3.49
N GLY A 518 -4.14 -23.65 2.33
CA GLY A 518 -3.53 -24.96 2.16
C GLY A 518 -3.29 -25.32 0.72
N GLN A 519 -2.89 -26.56 0.54
CA GLN A 519 -2.69 -27.22 -0.73
C GLN A 519 -3.73 -28.31 -0.92
N ALA A 520 -4.34 -28.37 -2.09
CA ALA A 520 -5.30 -29.38 -2.48
C ALA A 520 -4.95 -29.92 -3.87
N GLY A 521 -5.67 -30.93 -4.38
CA GLY A 521 -5.39 -31.51 -5.69
C GLY A 521 -5.48 -30.52 -6.86
N PHE A 522 -6.13 -29.36 -6.65
CA PHE A 522 -6.21 -28.28 -7.65
C PHE A 522 -5.13 -27.18 -7.45
N GLY A 523 -4.25 -27.28 -6.47
CA GLY A 523 -3.19 -26.32 -6.19
C GLY A 523 -3.30 -25.63 -4.81
N ASP A 524 -2.59 -24.51 -4.67
CA ASP A 524 -2.56 -23.73 -3.44
C ASP A 524 -3.76 -22.78 -3.36
N TRP A 525 -4.34 -22.64 -2.17
CA TRP A 525 -5.48 -21.77 -1.94
C TRP A 525 -5.41 -21.06 -0.59
N ALA A 526 -6.02 -19.87 -0.52
CA ALA A 526 -6.31 -19.19 0.73
C ALA A 526 -7.67 -18.48 0.63
N LEU A 527 -8.47 -18.62 1.68
CA LEU A 527 -9.79 -18.01 1.81
C LEU A 527 -9.91 -17.34 3.17
N SER A 528 -10.38 -16.09 3.20
CA SER A 528 -10.69 -15.37 4.42
C SER A 528 -12.06 -14.71 4.31
N TYR A 529 -12.82 -14.74 5.40
CA TYR A 529 -13.96 -13.87 5.65
C TYR A 529 -13.63 -12.98 6.83
N TYR A 530 -13.92 -11.69 6.72
CA TYR A 530 -13.77 -10.75 7.82
C TYR A 530 -15.00 -9.87 8.00
N TYR A 531 -15.26 -9.50 9.25
CA TYR A 531 -16.27 -8.51 9.66
C TYR A 531 -15.61 -7.52 10.62
N SER A 532 -15.61 -6.25 10.26
CA SER A 532 -15.02 -5.17 11.02
C SER A 532 -16.05 -4.09 11.29
N LYS A 533 -16.21 -3.73 12.56
CA LYS A 533 -17.01 -2.57 12.99
C LYS A 533 -16.06 -1.43 13.34
N VAL A 534 -16.05 -0.40 12.53
CA VAL A 534 -15.22 0.79 12.71
C VAL A 534 -15.98 1.87 13.45
N LYS A 535 -15.31 2.56 14.36
CA LYS A 535 -15.78 3.76 15.06
C LYS A 535 -14.84 4.93 14.79
N ASN A 536 -15.40 6.12 14.69
CA ASN A 536 -14.68 7.36 14.42
C ASN A 536 -13.83 7.27 13.16
N GLU A 537 -14.26 6.53 12.13
CA GLU A 537 -13.51 6.40 10.90
C GLU A 537 -13.20 7.78 10.33
N LEU A 538 -11.93 7.98 9.95
CA LEU A 538 -11.46 9.23 9.36
C LEU A 538 -11.71 9.17 7.87
N LEU A 539 -12.73 9.87 7.40
CA LEU A 539 -13.11 9.94 6.01
C LEU A 539 -12.87 11.34 5.46
N THR A 540 -12.27 11.39 4.28
CA THR A 540 -12.04 12.63 3.54
C THR A 540 -13.07 12.74 2.42
N SER A 541 -13.71 13.88 2.32
CA SER A 541 -14.54 14.26 1.17
C SER A 541 -13.95 15.47 0.47
N GLU A 542 -14.14 15.55 -0.83
CA GLU A 542 -13.69 16.69 -1.61
C GLU A 542 -14.88 17.58 -1.98
N LEU A 543 -14.72 18.87 -1.68
CA LEU A 543 -15.65 19.94 -2.02
C LEU A 543 -15.02 20.83 -3.09
N VAL A 544 -15.83 21.48 -3.91
CA VAL A 544 -15.34 22.52 -4.84
C VAL A 544 -15.68 23.88 -4.26
N LYS A 545 -14.64 24.69 -4.02
CA LYS A 545 -14.81 26.06 -3.56
C LYS A 545 -14.79 27.05 -4.71
N THR A 546 -15.78 27.91 -4.72
CA THR A 546 -15.84 29.09 -5.60
C THR A 546 -15.61 30.33 -4.74
N TYR A 547 -14.68 31.17 -5.15
CA TYR A 547 -14.36 32.41 -4.46
C TYR A 547 -15.29 33.52 -4.94
N GLY A 548 -16.12 34.06 -4.04
CA GLY A 548 -17.03 35.19 -4.29
C GLY A 548 -16.50 36.50 -3.72
N ASP A 549 -15.23 36.58 -3.37
CA ASP A 549 -14.57 37.69 -2.69
C ASP A 549 -13.98 38.76 -3.64
N GLY A 550 -14.33 38.70 -4.92
CA GLY A 550 -13.72 39.57 -5.95
C GLY A 550 -12.29 39.15 -6.34
N SER A 551 -11.81 38.00 -5.85
CA SER A 551 -10.49 37.47 -6.21
C SER A 551 -10.48 36.92 -7.63
N ASN A 552 -9.28 36.89 -8.24
CA ASN A 552 -9.02 36.23 -9.53
C ASN A 552 -8.53 34.78 -9.36
N ARG A 553 -8.76 34.19 -8.18
CA ARG A 553 -8.41 32.79 -7.92
C ARG A 553 -9.39 31.87 -8.65
N PRO A 554 -8.90 30.80 -9.31
CA PRO A 554 -9.80 29.80 -9.88
C PRO A 554 -10.53 29.02 -8.79
N SER A 555 -11.71 28.50 -9.09
CA SER A 555 -12.40 27.53 -8.22
C SER A 555 -11.51 26.30 -8.02
N GLU A 556 -11.36 25.83 -6.79
CA GLU A 556 -10.44 24.74 -6.48
C GLU A 556 -11.11 23.61 -5.67
N PRO A 557 -10.67 22.36 -5.86
CA PRO A 557 -11.10 21.26 -5.03
C PRO A 557 -10.41 21.32 -3.66
N ILE A 558 -11.16 21.00 -2.63
CA ILE A 558 -10.73 21.07 -1.24
C ILE A 558 -11.08 19.78 -0.53
N ALA A 559 -10.07 19.14 0.05
CA ALA A 559 -10.26 17.96 0.86
C ALA A 559 -10.49 18.32 2.34
N VAL A 560 -11.54 17.77 2.94
CA VAL A 560 -11.88 17.92 4.36
C VAL A 560 -11.96 16.54 5.00
N GLU A 561 -11.26 16.35 6.10
CA GLU A 561 -11.28 15.10 6.88
C GLU A 561 -12.12 15.27 8.15
N ALA A 562 -12.93 14.26 8.45
CA ALA A 562 -13.78 14.23 9.64
C ALA A 562 -13.94 12.81 10.18
N ASN A 563 -14.25 12.69 11.47
CA ASN A 563 -14.69 11.42 12.05
C ASN A 563 -16.13 11.12 11.62
N ALA A 564 -16.31 10.03 10.91
CA ALA A 564 -17.60 9.58 10.40
C ALA A 564 -18.44 8.84 11.45
N SER A 565 -19.73 8.68 11.17
CA SER A 565 -20.59 7.71 11.83
C SER A 565 -20.01 6.30 11.71
N PRO A 566 -20.36 5.37 12.64
CA PRO A 566 -19.82 4.02 12.58
C PRO A 566 -20.06 3.34 11.23
N THR A 567 -19.03 2.68 10.72
CA THR A 567 -19.05 1.94 9.45
C THR A 567 -18.87 0.45 9.67
N ILE A 568 -19.22 -0.33 8.68
CA ILE A 568 -19.01 -1.77 8.59
C ILE A 568 -18.12 -2.04 7.39
N HIS A 569 -17.03 -2.74 7.61
CA HIS A 569 -16.17 -3.28 6.56
C HIS A 569 -16.21 -4.81 6.66
N GLN A 570 -16.85 -5.46 5.71
CA GLN A 570 -16.89 -6.92 5.64
C GLN A 570 -16.58 -7.39 4.24
N GLY A 571 -16.03 -8.59 4.13
CA GLY A 571 -15.66 -9.09 2.82
C GLY A 571 -15.17 -10.53 2.82
N VAL A 572 -14.95 -11.02 1.60
CA VAL A 572 -14.37 -12.32 1.30
C VAL A 572 -13.14 -12.11 0.44
N GLU A 573 -12.06 -12.75 0.80
CA GLU A 573 -10.77 -12.73 0.10
C GLU A 573 -10.42 -14.15 -0.29
N LEU A 574 -10.19 -14.39 -1.58
CA LEU A 574 -9.82 -15.70 -2.12
C LEU A 574 -8.59 -15.55 -3.01
N SER A 575 -7.60 -16.39 -2.82
CA SER A 575 -6.53 -16.63 -3.79
C SER A 575 -6.45 -18.09 -4.15
N LEU A 576 -6.18 -18.36 -5.43
CA LEU A 576 -5.96 -19.70 -5.99
C LEU A 576 -4.70 -19.65 -6.85
N ASP A 577 -3.84 -20.65 -6.71
CA ASP A 577 -2.67 -20.86 -7.55
C ASP A 577 -2.70 -22.32 -8.03
N THR A 578 -3.18 -22.53 -9.25
CA THR A 578 -3.53 -23.83 -9.81
C THR A 578 -2.53 -24.22 -10.89
N PRO A 579 -1.68 -25.26 -10.69
CA PRO A 579 -0.97 -25.91 -11.78
C PRO A 579 -1.96 -26.66 -12.65
N LEU A 580 -2.15 -26.22 -13.90
CA LEU A 580 -3.08 -26.84 -14.84
C LEU A 580 -2.48 -28.05 -15.56
N GLY A 581 -1.18 -28.20 -15.54
CA GLY A 581 -0.48 -29.35 -16.05
C GLY A 581 0.95 -29.07 -16.50
N GLU A 582 1.76 -30.11 -16.44
CA GLU A 582 3.08 -30.14 -17.03
C GLU A 582 2.96 -30.74 -18.45
N PHE A 583 3.44 -30.00 -19.44
CA PHE A 583 3.48 -30.42 -20.83
C PHE A 583 4.94 -30.71 -21.22
N LYS A 584 5.15 -31.44 -22.30
CA LYS A 584 6.48 -31.81 -22.79
C LYS A 584 7.49 -30.64 -22.83
N HIS A 585 7.01 -29.43 -22.98
CA HIS A 585 7.85 -28.24 -23.18
C HIS A 585 7.67 -27.14 -22.11
N GLY A 586 6.89 -27.36 -21.06
CA GLY A 586 6.69 -26.36 -20.03
C GLY A 586 5.50 -26.64 -19.10
N GLU A 587 5.28 -25.73 -18.15
CA GLU A 587 4.21 -25.77 -17.15
C GLU A 587 3.16 -24.68 -17.45
N LEU A 588 1.89 -25.07 -17.39
CA LEU A 588 0.73 -24.15 -17.46
C LEU A 588 0.16 -23.93 -16.06
N ARG A 589 0.03 -22.68 -15.64
CA ARG A 589 -0.40 -22.27 -14.30
C ARG A 589 -1.47 -21.18 -14.38
N LEU A 590 -2.52 -21.28 -13.56
CA LEU A 590 -3.55 -20.26 -13.42
C LEU A 590 -3.54 -19.69 -12.00
N GLN A 591 -3.26 -18.40 -11.87
CA GLN A 591 -3.35 -17.66 -10.61
C GLN A 591 -4.61 -16.80 -10.62
N GLN A 592 -5.32 -16.75 -9.49
CA GLN A 592 -6.56 -16.00 -9.36
C GLN A 592 -6.64 -15.35 -7.99
N ALA A 593 -7.14 -14.11 -7.96
CA ALA A 593 -7.45 -13.39 -6.74
C ALA A 593 -8.85 -12.78 -6.85
N TYR A 594 -9.67 -12.98 -5.84
CA TYR A 594 -11.00 -12.38 -5.75
C TYR A 594 -11.18 -11.69 -4.42
N THR A 595 -11.74 -10.48 -4.48
CA THR A 595 -12.09 -9.67 -3.32
C THR A 595 -13.55 -9.24 -3.42
N LEU A 596 -14.33 -9.56 -2.39
CA LEU A 596 -15.63 -8.95 -2.14
C LEU A 596 -15.44 -7.91 -1.03
N SER A 597 -15.80 -6.65 -1.31
CA SER A 597 -15.73 -5.52 -0.39
C SER A 597 -17.13 -4.96 -0.16
N ASP A 598 -17.73 -5.25 0.98
CA ASP A 598 -19.02 -4.70 1.37
C ASP A 598 -18.81 -3.68 2.51
N PHE A 599 -18.53 -2.43 2.12
CA PHE A 599 -18.20 -1.34 3.02
C PHE A 599 -19.30 -0.29 2.98
N HIS A 600 -19.88 0.01 4.14
CA HIS A 600 -21.04 0.89 4.22
C HIS A 600 -21.16 1.53 5.61
N TYR A 601 -21.88 2.63 5.69
CA TYR A 601 -22.30 3.18 6.96
C TYR A 601 -23.18 2.19 7.72
N LYS A 602 -22.97 2.06 9.02
CA LYS A 602 -23.84 1.21 9.83
C LYS A 602 -25.25 1.80 9.93
N ASN A 603 -25.36 3.07 10.19
CA ASN A 603 -26.61 3.82 10.28
C ASN A 603 -26.27 5.33 10.41
N ASP A 604 -25.93 5.98 9.30
CA ASP A 604 -25.62 7.41 9.30
C ASP A 604 -26.90 8.24 9.25
N PRO A 605 -26.99 9.38 9.98
CA PRO A 605 -28.19 10.23 9.96
C PRO A 605 -28.57 10.79 8.59
N LEU A 606 -27.57 11.04 7.70
CA LEU A 606 -27.77 11.59 6.36
C LEU A 606 -27.74 10.53 5.28
N PHE A 607 -26.79 9.60 5.39
CA PHE A 607 -26.48 8.63 4.34
C PHE A 607 -27.02 7.21 4.64
N GLY A 608 -27.66 7.00 5.79
CA GLY A 608 -28.28 5.74 6.14
C GLY A 608 -27.28 4.57 6.15
N LYS A 609 -27.40 3.66 5.17
CA LYS A 609 -26.53 2.50 4.96
C LYS A 609 -25.81 2.57 3.61
N ASN A 610 -25.58 3.76 3.08
CA ASN A 610 -24.89 3.94 1.82
C ASN A 610 -23.51 3.29 1.87
N GLN A 611 -23.08 2.75 0.72
CA GLN A 611 -21.73 2.21 0.58
C GLN A 611 -20.69 3.32 0.64
N LEU A 612 -19.51 2.98 1.17
CA LEU A 612 -18.37 3.90 1.14
C LEU A 612 -17.89 4.05 -0.31
N PRO A 613 -17.64 5.28 -0.79
CA PRO A 613 -17.26 5.53 -2.17
C PRO A 613 -15.79 5.20 -2.46
N GLY A 614 -15.42 5.19 -3.75
CA GLY A 614 -14.02 5.08 -4.19
C GLY A 614 -13.44 3.65 -4.17
N ILE A 615 -14.26 2.63 -3.90
CA ILE A 615 -13.81 1.23 -3.90
C ILE A 615 -14.82 0.34 -4.64
N PRO A 616 -14.39 -0.62 -5.47
CA PRO A 616 -15.28 -1.56 -6.12
C PRO A 616 -15.76 -2.62 -5.12
N LYS A 617 -17.03 -3.01 -5.22
CA LYS A 617 -17.58 -4.11 -4.41
C LYS A 617 -16.98 -5.46 -4.80
N HIS A 618 -16.68 -5.68 -6.07
CA HIS A 618 -16.07 -6.88 -6.61
C HIS A 618 -14.80 -6.50 -7.36
N LEU A 619 -13.70 -7.11 -6.99
CA LEU A 619 -12.43 -7.07 -7.71
C LEU A 619 -11.99 -8.50 -8.00
N TYR A 620 -11.75 -8.82 -9.26
CA TYR A 620 -11.24 -10.12 -9.69
C TYR A 620 -10.02 -9.92 -10.58
N GLN A 621 -8.95 -10.63 -10.27
CA GLN A 621 -7.71 -10.63 -11.04
C GLN A 621 -7.32 -12.06 -11.35
N ALA A 622 -6.84 -12.32 -12.57
CA ALA A 622 -6.35 -13.63 -12.95
C ALA A 622 -5.16 -13.51 -13.91
N GLN A 623 -4.29 -14.51 -13.86
CA GLN A 623 -3.16 -14.67 -14.77
C GLN A 623 -3.02 -16.13 -15.15
N LEU A 624 -3.15 -16.43 -16.44
CA LEU A 624 -2.79 -17.71 -17.02
C LEU A 624 -1.38 -17.59 -17.60
N SER A 625 -0.43 -18.35 -17.08
CA SER A 625 0.95 -18.32 -17.51
C SER A 625 1.42 -19.69 -18.02
N TYR A 626 2.20 -19.64 -19.10
CA TYR A 626 2.89 -20.82 -19.63
C TYR A 626 4.41 -20.55 -19.64
N ALA A 627 5.12 -21.25 -18.78
CA ALA A 627 6.57 -21.20 -18.67
C ALA A 627 7.19 -22.38 -19.41
N LEU A 628 8.01 -22.10 -20.43
CA LEU A 628 8.65 -23.12 -21.23
C LEU A 628 10.02 -23.50 -20.63
N ASN A 629 10.42 -24.75 -20.79
CA ASN A 629 11.69 -25.29 -20.28
C ASN A 629 12.94 -24.60 -20.88
N ASN A 630 12.79 -23.92 -22.01
CA ASN A 630 13.87 -23.16 -22.65
C ASN A 630 14.03 -21.72 -22.12
N GLY A 631 13.24 -21.33 -21.11
CA GLY A 631 13.27 -20.01 -20.49
C GLY A 631 12.32 -18.99 -21.08
N LEU A 632 11.55 -19.31 -22.13
CA LEU A 632 10.47 -18.44 -22.59
C LEU A 632 9.24 -18.55 -21.67
N TYR A 633 8.56 -17.45 -21.43
CA TYR A 633 7.28 -17.44 -20.76
C TYR A 633 6.27 -16.53 -21.48
N ILE A 634 5.00 -16.91 -21.39
CA ILE A 634 3.86 -16.13 -21.85
C ILE A 634 2.79 -16.11 -20.78
N GLY A 635 2.23 -14.93 -20.49
CA GLY A 635 1.14 -14.75 -19.55
C GLY A 635 -0.01 -13.99 -20.21
N LEU A 636 -1.25 -14.43 -19.96
CA LEU A 636 -2.47 -13.69 -20.24
C LEU A 636 -3.07 -13.29 -18.90
N ASN A 637 -3.24 -11.99 -18.68
CA ASN A 637 -3.79 -11.47 -17.43
C ASN A 637 -5.07 -10.68 -17.65
N THR A 638 -5.91 -10.60 -16.62
CA THR A 638 -7.14 -9.81 -16.63
C THR A 638 -7.41 -9.24 -15.24
N GLU A 639 -8.01 -8.05 -15.22
CA GLU A 639 -8.58 -7.43 -14.03
C GLU A 639 -10.02 -7.00 -14.33
N TYR A 640 -10.93 -7.36 -13.45
CA TYR A 640 -12.32 -6.89 -13.44
C TYR A 640 -12.60 -6.15 -12.15
N ALA A 641 -13.16 -4.95 -12.23
CA ALA A 641 -13.66 -4.19 -11.11
C ALA A 641 -15.13 -3.78 -11.36
N SER A 642 -15.96 -3.92 -10.32
CA SER A 642 -17.35 -3.43 -10.38
C SER A 642 -17.39 -1.91 -10.25
N LYS A 643 -18.53 -1.30 -10.56
CA LYS A 643 -18.78 0.14 -10.38
C LYS A 643 -18.44 0.63 -8.97
N MET A 644 -17.98 1.88 -8.86
CA MET A 644 -17.66 2.56 -7.61
C MET A 644 -18.53 3.79 -7.41
N ALA A 645 -18.99 4.05 -6.18
CA ALA A 645 -19.69 5.29 -5.87
C ALA A 645 -18.71 6.47 -5.91
N HIS A 646 -19.19 7.62 -6.41
CA HIS A 646 -18.42 8.86 -6.51
C HIS A 646 -18.50 9.69 -5.23
N ASP A 647 -19.56 9.56 -4.47
CA ASP A 647 -19.83 10.36 -3.27
C ASP A 647 -20.46 9.52 -2.15
N TYR A 648 -20.45 10.05 -0.94
CA TYR A 648 -21.05 9.40 0.22
C TYR A 648 -22.58 9.34 0.15
N ALA A 649 -23.22 10.20 -0.65
CA ALA A 649 -24.64 10.13 -0.93
C ALA A 649 -25.02 8.98 -1.88
N ASN A 650 -24.02 8.34 -2.54
CA ASN A 650 -24.22 7.36 -3.61
C ASN A 650 -25.09 7.88 -4.75
N SER A 651 -24.98 9.18 -5.03
CA SER A 651 -25.80 9.85 -6.03
C SER A 651 -25.33 9.54 -7.47
N ARG A 652 -24.07 9.13 -7.63
CA ARG A 652 -23.46 8.77 -8.92
C ARG A 652 -22.42 7.66 -8.75
N PHE A 653 -22.16 6.92 -9.82
CA PHE A 653 -21.21 5.80 -9.87
C PHE A 653 -20.33 5.89 -11.12
N SER A 654 -19.07 5.47 -11.00
CA SER A 654 -18.27 5.09 -12.18
C SER A 654 -18.81 3.82 -12.82
N ASP A 655 -18.50 3.60 -14.08
CA ASP A 655 -18.73 2.29 -14.69
C ASP A 655 -17.76 1.25 -14.12
N GLY A 656 -18.18 -0.02 -14.13
CA GLY A 656 -17.25 -1.13 -13.91
C GLY A 656 -16.44 -1.39 -15.18
N TYR A 657 -15.28 -2.03 -15.04
CA TYR A 657 -14.38 -2.29 -16.17
C TYR A 657 -13.83 -3.72 -16.16
N GLN A 658 -13.33 -4.15 -17.31
CA GLN A 658 -12.52 -5.35 -17.45
C GLN A 658 -11.40 -5.08 -18.45
N ILE A 659 -10.16 -5.17 -17.99
CA ILE A 659 -8.96 -5.00 -18.79
C ILE A 659 -8.23 -6.33 -18.95
N TRP A 660 -7.51 -6.47 -20.08
CA TRP A 660 -6.71 -7.63 -20.41
C TRP A 660 -5.29 -7.21 -20.75
N GLY A 661 -4.32 -8.06 -20.42
CA GLY A 661 -2.91 -7.83 -20.73
C GLY A 661 -2.19 -9.12 -21.13
N ILE A 662 -1.06 -8.97 -21.80
CA ILE A 662 -0.18 -10.07 -22.19
C ILE A 662 1.23 -9.77 -21.71
N ASP A 663 1.83 -10.73 -21.03
CA ASP A 663 3.20 -10.70 -20.56
C ASP A 663 4.03 -11.74 -21.33
N LEU A 664 5.13 -11.32 -21.94
CA LEU A 664 6.08 -12.17 -22.65
C LEU A 664 7.47 -11.94 -22.10
N GLY A 665 8.28 -12.96 -22.01
CA GLY A 665 9.67 -12.76 -21.67
C GLY A 665 10.53 -14.00 -21.85
N TYR A 666 11.83 -13.79 -21.68
CA TYR A 666 12.82 -14.82 -21.81
C TYR A 666 13.90 -14.68 -20.73
N VAL A 667 14.15 -15.78 -20.03
CA VAL A 667 15.21 -15.92 -19.03
C VAL A 667 16.05 -17.13 -19.43
N PRO A 668 17.29 -16.95 -19.92
CA PRO A 668 18.15 -18.09 -20.27
C PRO A 668 18.54 -18.89 -19.03
N GLU A 669 18.91 -20.15 -19.21
CA GLU A 669 19.23 -21.07 -18.12
C GLU A 669 20.33 -20.52 -17.19
N ASN A 670 21.35 -19.86 -17.73
CA ASN A 670 22.43 -19.24 -16.95
C ASN A 670 22.02 -17.94 -16.24
N GLN A 671 20.80 -17.45 -16.46
CA GLN A 671 20.25 -16.22 -15.84
C GLN A 671 21.15 -14.98 -15.95
N SER A 672 22.08 -14.93 -16.90
CA SER A 672 23.01 -13.82 -17.08
C SER A 672 22.34 -12.58 -17.68
N TRP A 673 21.19 -12.77 -18.32
CA TRP A 673 20.35 -11.68 -18.81
C TRP A 673 18.88 -12.12 -18.84
N LYS A 674 17.98 -11.19 -18.97
CA LYS A 674 16.56 -11.44 -19.20
C LYS A 674 15.95 -10.31 -20.01
N THR A 675 14.88 -10.61 -20.73
CA THR A 675 14.10 -9.60 -21.45
C THR A 675 12.61 -9.88 -21.28
N TRP A 676 11.80 -8.82 -21.33
CA TRP A 676 10.36 -8.93 -21.23
C TRP A 676 9.67 -7.88 -22.09
N ILE A 677 8.44 -8.17 -22.50
CA ILE A 677 7.49 -7.26 -23.15
C ILE A 677 6.13 -7.45 -22.48
N ASN A 678 5.52 -6.36 -22.04
CA ASN A 678 4.22 -6.35 -21.42
C ASN A 678 3.27 -5.49 -22.26
N PHE A 679 2.12 -6.03 -22.61
CA PHE A 679 1.00 -5.32 -23.24
C PHE A 679 -0.08 -5.16 -22.20
N LYS A 680 -0.40 -3.92 -21.84
CA LYS A 680 -1.47 -3.60 -20.89
C LYS A 680 -2.70 -3.15 -21.63
N ASN A 681 -3.88 -3.48 -21.09
CA ASN A 681 -5.17 -3.05 -21.60
C ASN A 681 -5.31 -3.21 -23.12
N ILE A 682 -5.10 -4.44 -23.62
CA ILE A 682 -5.12 -4.76 -25.07
C ILE A 682 -6.48 -4.49 -25.74
N THR A 683 -7.54 -4.29 -24.95
CA THR A 683 -8.88 -3.93 -25.40
C THR A 683 -9.11 -2.42 -25.46
N ASP A 684 -8.14 -1.62 -25.04
CA ASP A 684 -8.21 -0.16 -24.94
C ASP A 684 -9.47 0.35 -24.20
N GLU A 685 -9.85 -0.36 -23.13
CA GLU A 685 -10.98 0.00 -22.28
C GLU A 685 -10.73 1.36 -21.60
N LYS A 686 -11.72 2.24 -21.62
CA LYS A 686 -11.69 3.55 -20.96
C LYS A 686 -12.32 3.41 -19.59
N TYR A 687 -11.55 3.56 -18.53
CA TYR A 687 -12.00 3.27 -17.17
C TYR A 687 -11.44 4.25 -16.13
N ALA A 688 -12.14 4.36 -15.00
CA ALA A 688 -11.67 5.09 -13.82
C ALA A 688 -10.74 4.17 -13.00
N ALA A 689 -9.44 4.46 -13.01
CA ALA A 689 -8.48 3.74 -12.14
C ALA A 689 -8.60 4.19 -10.68
N LEU A 690 -8.89 5.47 -10.45
CA LEU A 690 -9.03 6.06 -9.12
C LEU A 690 -10.26 6.96 -9.08
N VAL A 691 -11.04 6.84 -8.01
CA VAL A 691 -12.15 7.75 -7.68
C VAL A 691 -11.84 8.45 -6.37
N ILE A 692 -11.88 9.78 -6.36
CA ILE A 692 -11.77 10.59 -5.15
C ILE A 692 -13.16 11.03 -4.70
N PRO A 693 -13.58 10.67 -3.47
CA PRO A 693 -14.95 10.87 -3.04
C PRO A 693 -15.35 12.33 -2.85
N GLY A 694 -16.53 12.68 -3.39
CA GLY A 694 -17.27 13.88 -2.99
C GLY A 694 -18.14 13.63 -1.77
N TYR A 695 -18.61 14.70 -1.14
CA TYR A 695 -19.55 14.61 -0.03
C TYR A 695 -20.96 14.21 -0.52
N ASN A 696 -21.53 15.02 -1.40
CA ASN A 696 -22.81 14.79 -2.05
C ASN A 696 -22.85 15.59 -3.36
N ASP A 697 -22.67 14.90 -4.47
CA ASP A 697 -22.61 15.53 -5.80
C ASP A 697 -24.00 15.75 -6.41
N GLN A 698 -25.08 15.30 -5.75
CA GLN A 698 -26.46 15.44 -6.19
C GLN A 698 -26.70 14.88 -7.61
N GLY A 699 -25.97 13.84 -7.99
CA GLY A 699 -26.02 13.22 -9.31
C GLY A 699 -25.27 13.99 -10.42
N ALA A 700 -24.64 15.12 -10.10
CA ALA A 700 -23.85 15.87 -11.08
C ALA A 700 -22.59 15.11 -11.50
N ASP A 701 -22.17 15.31 -12.75
CA ASP A 701 -20.92 14.73 -13.28
C ASP A 701 -19.74 15.64 -12.95
N LEU A 702 -19.26 15.52 -11.71
CA LEU A 702 -18.10 16.26 -11.25
C LEU A 702 -16.80 15.51 -11.55
N ALA A 703 -15.68 16.23 -11.59
CA ALA A 703 -14.36 15.67 -11.84
C ALA A 703 -13.86 14.87 -10.61
N ARG A 704 -14.18 13.58 -10.57
CA ARG A 704 -13.86 12.67 -9.46
C ARG A 704 -12.87 11.58 -9.83
N SER A 705 -12.67 11.30 -11.12
CA SER A 705 -11.97 10.13 -11.60
C SER A 705 -10.62 10.48 -12.22
N SER A 706 -9.58 9.70 -11.90
CA SER A 706 -8.38 9.65 -12.71
C SER A 706 -8.52 8.50 -13.71
N PRO A 707 -8.17 8.70 -14.99
CA PRO A 707 -8.27 7.66 -16.01
C PRO A 707 -7.26 6.54 -15.73
N GLY A 708 -7.65 5.31 -16.07
CA GLY A 708 -6.72 4.21 -16.21
C GLY A 708 -5.97 4.29 -17.52
N GLU A 709 -4.86 3.59 -17.57
CA GLU A 709 -4.02 3.49 -18.75
C GLU A 709 -4.75 2.78 -19.89
N GLY A 710 -4.76 3.39 -21.09
CA GLY A 710 -5.25 2.77 -22.31
C GLY A 710 -4.31 1.65 -22.81
N PHE A 711 -4.43 1.26 -24.07
CA PHE A 711 -3.49 0.29 -24.65
C PHE A 711 -2.05 0.79 -24.54
N SER A 712 -1.18 0.00 -23.90
CA SER A 712 0.20 0.37 -23.63
C SER A 712 1.13 -0.82 -23.74
N THR A 713 2.39 -0.53 -24.08
CA THR A 713 3.44 -1.52 -24.26
C THR A 713 4.70 -1.10 -23.52
N TYR A 714 5.30 -2.02 -22.78
CA TYR A 714 6.56 -1.84 -22.07
C TYR A 714 7.53 -2.98 -22.41
N ALA A 715 8.78 -2.66 -22.65
CA ALA A 715 9.81 -3.64 -22.93
C ALA A 715 11.07 -3.34 -22.13
N GLY A 716 11.70 -4.38 -21.63
CA GLY A 716 12.89 -4.23 -20.82
C GLY A 716 13.91 -5.34 -21.00
N VAL A 717 15.10 -5.05 -20.53
CA VAL A 717 16.24 -5.96 -20.49
C VAL A 717 17.03 -5.77 -19.21
N SER A 718 17.57 -6.86 -18.69
CA SER A 718 18.48 -6.87 -17.56
C SER A 718 19.69 -7.75 -17.89
N PHE A 719 20.87 -7.29 -17.48
CA PHE A 719 22.14 -8.01 -17.62
C PHE A 719 22.81 -8.14 -16.25
N LYS A 720 23.23 -9.35 -15.89
CA LYS A 720 24.03 -9.66 -14.70
C LYS A 720 25.47 -9.96 -15.09
N PHE A 721 26.45 -9.38 -14.35
CA PHE A 721 27.89 -9.54 -14.61
C PHE A 721 28.75 -9.41 -13.33
#